data_1a66408922d9c89935aa63bee0e56cec
#
_entry.id   1a66408922d9c89935aa63bee0e56cec
#
_cell.length_a   1.000
_cell.length_b   1.000
_cell.length_c   1.000
_cell.angle_alpha   90.00
_cell.angle_beta   90.00
_cell.angle_gamma   90.00
#
_symmetry.space_group_name_H-M   'P 1'
#
loop_
_entity.id
_entity.type
_entity.pdbx_description
1 polymer ?
#
loop_
_entity_poly.entity_id
_entity_poly.type
_entity_poly.pdbx_seq_one_letter_code
_entity_poly.pdbx_strand_id
1 'polypeptide(L)'
;MSVPYNHKVIEKKWQKVWDDNKAFAATDDYSKPKYYALVEFPYPSGQGLHVGHPRPYTALDIVARKRRMQGYNVLYPMGWDAFGLPTENYAIKNKIHPKIVTANNVARFKEQLHSLGYSFDWDREVNTTDPEYYKWTQWIFLKLFNAGLAYKSEMPINWCTSCKVGLANEEVVNGVCERCGSPVVRKVKSQWMLKITDYAEKLLEGLKDVDYIERVKVSQKNWIGKSQGAEVDFAVAGKEDKLTVYTTRPDTLFGATYMVVSPEHPMLEKYKDEIKNMDAIRAYQEQAARKSDFERSELAKDKTGVEIDGIRAVNPVNGKEIPIWVSDYVLMSYGTGAIMAVPAHDTRDWEFAKKFNLPIIEVVAGGENVQEEAFTDVATGKMVNSGFLDGLEVAEAKKKIVEWLEEKKLGTGKTNFKLRDWVFSRQRYWGEPIPIVHCDKCGYVSLPESELPLELPDVESYMPTDNGESPLAAMTDWVNTTCPCCGGPAKRETDTMPQWAGSSWYFLRYTDPHNTEALASKEALDYWMPVDWYNGGMEHTTLHLLYSRFWHKFLYDNQVVPCPEPYQKRTSHGMILGENGEKMSKSRGNVVNPDDIVNDYGADTLRTYEMFIGAFDLSASWSENGVKGCRRFLERVWKLQDILTEGDGYSSDMETKMHQTIKKVSNDFENLKYNTAIAALMTLLNDFAKKGSITKGEYRTFLLLLNPVAPHITEEIWNTCGYEGYVYQQTWPEYDEAKTVENTIEIAVQINGKTRGVVALAVDADKETALSKAKEVVADKLTGTIIKEIYVPKKIINIVQK
;
A
#
# COMPACT_ATOMS: atom_id res chain seq x y z
N MET A 1 47.74 -13.41 -1.23
CA MET A 1 46.69 -13.02 -0.25
C MET A 1 46.13 -11.67 -0.67
N SER A 2 44.83 -11.58 -0.79
CA SER A 2 44.12 -10.33 -1.10
C SER A 2 44.34 -9.27 -0.02
N VAL A 3 44.31 -7.99 -0.42
CA VAL A 3 44.30 -6.86 0.52
C VAL A 3 43.04 -6.94 1.40
N PRO A 4 43.08 -6.52 2.68
CA PRO A 4 41.90 -6.52 3.52
C PRO A 4 40.72 -5.73 2.90
N TYR A 5 39.50 -6.27 3.00
CA TYR A 5 38.28 -5.60 2.50
C TYR A 5 38.01 -4.30 3.23
N ASN A 6 38.15 -3.18 2.52
CA ASN A 6 37.92 -1.84 3.05
C ASN A 6 36.71 -1.20 2.36
N HIS A 7 35.53 -1.37 2.94
CA HIS A 7 34.28 -0.85 2.39
C HIS A 7 34.27 0.68 2.22
N LYS A 8 34.91 1.43 3.16
CA LYS A 8 34.91 2.91 3.13
C LYS A 8 35.59 3.49 1.87
N VAL A 9 36.61 2.81 1.38
CA VAL A 9 37.31 3.22 0.14
C VAL A 9 36.58 2.70 -1.09
N ILE A 10 36.21 1.43 -1.06
CA ILE A 10 35.57 0.73 -2.19
C ILE A 10 34.20 1.37 -2.54
N GLU A 11 33.34 1.60 -1.56
CA GLU A 11 32.00 2.13 -1.78
C GLU A 11 32.06 3.54 -2.39
N LYS A 12 32.85 4.44 -1.85
CA LYS A 12 33.02 5.79 -2.41
C LYS A 12 33.61 5.79 -3.83
N LYS A 13 34.55 4.89 -4.11
CA LYS A 13 35.10 4.72 -5.46
C LYS A 13 34.02 4.38 -6.47
N TRP A 14 33.22 3.36 -6.16
CA TRP A 14 32.21 2.87 -7.11
C TRP A 14 31.02 3.80 -7.25
N GLN A 15 30.56 4.44 -6.18
CA GLN A 15 29.53 5.48 -6.26
C GLN A 15 29.96 6.58 -7.24
N LYS A 16 31.20 7.06 -7.10
CA LYS A 16 31.74 8.05 -8.04
C LYS A 16 31.83 7.55 -9.48
N VAL A 17 32.27 6.31 -9.70
CA VAL A 17 32.33 5.72 -11.06
C VAL A 17 30.95 5.63 -11.69
N TRP A 18 29.93 5.22 -10.93
CA TRP A 18 28.57 5.16 -11.44
C TRP A 18 27.98 6.53 -11.75
N ASP A 19 28.23 7.53 -10.91
CA ASP A 19 27.79 8.91 -11.13
C ASP A 19 28.47 9.53 -12.36
N ASP A 20 29.80 9.44 -12.45
CA ASP A 20 30.57 9.96 -13.57
C ASP A 20 30.14 9.36 -14.93
N ASN A 21 29.78 8.07 -14.93
CA ASN A 21 29.35 7.35 -16.12
C ASN A 21 27.82 7.41 -16.37
N LYS A 22 27.05 8.03 -15.49
CA LYS A 22 25.57 7.97 -15.51
C LYS A 22 25.05 6.53 -15.71
N ALA A 23 25.65 5.59 -14.96
CA ALA A 23 25.56 4.15 -15.19
C ALA A 23 24.13 3.62 -15.18
N PHE A 24 23.19 4.32 -14.52
CA PHE A 24 21.82 3.87 -14.29
C PHE A 24 20.77 4.78 -14.92
N ALA A 25 21.20 5.74 -15.74
CA ALA A 25 20.28 6.62 -16.45
C ALA A 25 19.42 5.81 -17.46
N ALA A 26 18.11 6.02 -17.42
CA ALA A 26 17.21 5.54 -18.42
C ALA A 26 17.47 6.29 -19.75
N THR A 27 17.33 5.61 -20.86
CA THR A 27 17.57 6.20 -22.18
C THR A 27 16.26 6.52 -22.90
N ASP A 28 16.31 7.45 -23.84
CA ASP A 28 15.20 7.76 -24.76
C ASP A 28 15.19 6.82 -25.99
N ASP A 29 15.90 5.70 -25.91
CA ASP A 29 15.85 4.64 -26.91
C ASP A 29 14.62 3.75 -26.69
N TYR A 30 13.51 4.18 -27.24
CA TYR A 30 12.21 3.50 -27.13
C TYR A 30 12.09 2.22 -28.00
N SER A 31 13.15 1.81 -28.68
CA SER A 31 13.22 0.53 -29.36
C SER A 31 13.49 -0.66 -28.44
N LYS A 32 14.06 -0.39 -27.25
CA LYS A 32 14.35 -1.42 -26.25
C LYS A 32 13.11 -1.77 -25.42
N PRO A 33 13.01 -3.01 -24.92
CA PRO A 33 11.97 -3.32 -23.94
C PRO A 33 12.17 -2.47 -22.67
N LYS A 34 11.09 -1.85 -22.20
CA LYS A 34 11.12 -1.01 -21.00
C LYS A 34 10.93 -1.83 -19.74
N TYR A 35 11.47 -1.34 -18.64
CA TYR A 35 11.10 -1.79 -17.31
C TYR A 35 11.06 -0.60 -16.35
N TYR A 36 9.90 -0.29 -15.85
CA TYR A 36 9.69 0.79 -14.91
C TYR A 36 9.49 0.22 -13.50
N ALA A 37 10.54 0.25 -12.69
CA ALA A 37 10.50 -0.11 -11.26
C ALA A 37 10.26 1.16 -10.44
N LEU A 38 9.29 1.13 -9.54
CA LEU A 38 8.92 2.28 -8.72
C LEU A 38 8.85 1.89 -7.24
N VAL A 39 9.47 2.69 -6.39
CA VAL A 39 9.27 2.70 -4.94
C VAL A 39 8.57 3.98 -4.54
N GLU A 40 7.84 3.95 -3.43
CA GLU A 40 7.30 5.18 -2.87
C GLU A 40 8.45 6.13 -2.52
N PHE A 41 8.39 7.34 -3.06
CA PHE A 41 9.39 8.36 -2.76
C PHE A 41 9.26 8.82 -1.29
N PRO A 42 10.36 9.10 -0.61
CA PRO A 42 10.32 9.42 0.80
C PRO A 42 9.75 10.81 1.05
N TYR A 43 9.17 10.95 2.23
CA TYR A 43 8.80 12.23 2.81
C TYR A 43 9.99 12.78 3.62
N PRO A 44 10.71 13.81 3.16
CA PRO A 44 11.93 14.29 3.79
C PRO A 44 11.63 15.10 5.06
N SER A 45 11.01 14.47 6.07
CA SER A 45 10.71 15.05 7.37
C SER A 45 11.74 14.65 8.42
N GLY A 46 12.39 15.63 9.03
CA GLY A 46 13.32 15.40 10.13
C GLY A 46 14.76 15.04 9.69
N GLN A 47 15.51 14.35 10.55
CA GLN A 47 16.98 14.26 10.45
C GLN A 47 17.54 13.14 9.56
N GLY A 48 16.76 12.60 8.65
CA GLY A 48 17.21 11.55 7.73
C GLY A 48 16.41 10.24 7.83
N LEU A 49 16.88 9.25 7.08
CA LEU A 49 16.32 7.91 7.01
C LEU A 49 16.56 7.11 8.31
N HIS A 50 15.72 6.13 8.57
CA HIS A 50 16.00 5.03 9.50
C HIS A 50 16.12 3.72 8.70
N VAL A 51 16.64 2.66 9.32
CA VAL A 51 16.92 1.38 8.63
C VAL A 51 15.69 0.69 8.04
N GLY A 52 14.48 1.11 8.34
CA GLY A 52 13.28 0.61 7.65
C GLY A 52 13.09 1.13 6.22
N HIS A 53 13.66 2.28 5.87
CA HIS A 53 13.57 2.85 4.51
C HIS A 53 14.38 2.07 3.47
N PRO A 54 15.62 1.62 3.75
CA PRO A 54 16.42 0.84 2.80
C PRO A 54 15.74 -0.44 2.28
N ARG A 55 14.86 -1.06 3.07
CA ARG A 55 14.24 -2.34 2.72
C ARG A 55 13.52 -2.35 1.38
N PRO A 56 12.51 -1.49 1.12
CA PRO A 56 11.85 -1.43 -0.18
C PRO A 56 12.78 -0.95 -1.30
N TYR A 57 13.69 -0.02 -1.00
CA TYR A 57 14.60 0.52 -2.00
C TYR A 57 15.60 -0.53 -2.47
N THR A 58 16.18 -1.30 -1.55
CA THR A 58 17.09 -2.40 -1.91
C THR A 58 16.38 -3.49 -2.70
N ALA A 59 15.16 -3.82 -2.32
CA ALA A 59 14.38 -4.87 -2.98
C ALA A 59 14.15 -4.58 -4.46
N LEU A 60 13.68 -3.37 -4.80
CA LEU A 60 13.47 -3.02 -6.22
C LEU A 60 14.77 -2.61 -6.93
N ASP A 61 15.80 -2.17 -6.22
CA ASP A 61 17.13 -1.99 -6.81
C ASP A 61 17.71 -3.33 -7.33
N ILE A 62 17.50 -4.42 -6.59
CA ILE A 62 17.86 -5.77 -7.05
C ILE A 62 17.17 -6.12 -8.36
N VAL A 63 15.87 -5.86 -8.45
CA VAL A 63 15.09 -6.10 -9.67
C VAL A 63 15.57 -5.19 -10.80
N ALA A 64 15.78 -3.90 -10.54
CA ALA A 64 16.24 -2.93 -11.54
C ALA A 64 17.61 -3.32 -12.11
N ARG A 65 18.58 -3.71 -11.26
CA ARG A 65 19.90 -4.16 -11.70
C ARG A 65 19.81 -5.43 -12.54
N LYS A 66 19.05 -6.43 -12.10
CA LYS A 66 18.83 -7.64 -12.85
C LYS A 66 18.20 -7.36 -14.22
N ARG A 67 17.19 -6.46 -14.31
CA ARG A 67 16.55 -6.10 -15.58
C ARG A 67 17.50 -5.40 -16.54
N ARG A 68 18.40 -4.51 -16.04
CA ARG A 68 19.46 -3.93 -16.90
C ARG A 68 20.37 -5.00 -17.47
N MET A 69 20.79 -5.97 -16.65
CA MET A 69 21.60 -7.10 -17.09
C MET A 69 20.84 -8.03 -18.07
N GLN A 70 19.51 -7.98 -18.11
CA GLN A 70 18.67 -8.67 -19.08
C GLN A 70 18.41 -7.85 -20.37
N GLY A 71 19.01 -6.65 -20.49
CA GLY A 71 18.91 -5.82 -21.69
C GLY A 71 17.73 -4.85 -21.72
N TYR A 72 16.97 -4.71 -20.62
CA TYR A 72 15.90 -3.73 -20.53
C TYR A 72 16.43 -2.29 -20.41
N ASN A 73 15.70 -1.34 -21.00
CA ASN A 73 15.79 0.06 -20.63
C ASN A 73 15.03 0.25 -19.32
N VAL A 74 15.75 0.51 -18.23
CA VAL A 74 15.17 0.52 -16.88
C VAL A 74 15.03 1.95 -16.37
N LEU A 75 13.83 2.32 -15.98
CA LEU A 75 13.53 3.53 -15.22
C LEU A 75 13.36 3.16 -13.74
N TYR A 76 14.31 3.58 -12.91
CA TYR A 76 14.25 3.46 -11.45
C TYR A 76 14.57 4.81 -10.83
N PRO A 77 13.57 5.70 -10.71
CA PRO A 77 13.76 7.09 -10.30
C PRO A 77 13.63 7.28 -8.80
N MET A 78 14.05 8.45 -8.33
CA MET A 78 13.89 8.91 -6.97
C MET A 78 13.50 10.38 -6.94
N GLY A 79 12.77 10.80 -5.91
CA GLY A 79 12.31 12.17 -5.70
C GLY A 79 11.82 12.40 -4.28
N TRP A 80 11.13 13.54 -4.08
CA TRP A 80 10.79 14.02 -2.75
C TRP A 80 9.34 14.46 -2.69
N ASP A 81 8.57 13.79 -1.81
CA ASP A 81 7.25 14.25 -1.39
C ASP A 81 7.44 15.25 -0.23
N ALA A 82 7.55 16.53 -0.55
CA ALA A 82 8.14 17.50 0.37
C ALA A 82 7.16 18.55 0.89
N PHE A 83 5.93 18.65 0.37
CA PHE A 83 4.86 19.45 0.95
C PHE A 83 4.18 18.71 2.13
N GLY A 84 3.40 19.48 2.92
CA GLY A 84 2.47 18.91 3.90
C GLY A 84 2.87 19.10 5.37
N LEU A 85 2.02 18.59 6.23
CA LEU A 85 2.02 18.82 7.68
C LEU A 85 3.31 18.41 8.41
N PRO A 86 3.96 17.28 8.11
CA PRO A 86 5.15 16.89 8.87
C PRO A 86 6.29 17.89 8.76
N THR A 87 6.59 18.37 7.55
CA THR A 87 7.63 19.41 7.35
C THR A 87 7.23 20.74 7.98
N GLU A 88 5.99 21.15 7.80
CA GLU A 88 5.50 22.41 8.38
C GLU A 88 5.51 22.38 9.91
N ASN A 89 5.04 21.29 10.53
CA ASN A 89 5.07 21.15 11.98
C ASN A 89 6.50 21.11 12.54
N TYR A 90 7.42 20.46 11.82
CA TYR A 90 8.85 20.51 12.18
C TYR A 90 9.43 21.92 12.08
N ALA A 91 9.10 22.64 11.01
CA ALA A 91 9.51 24.01 10.77
C ALA A 91 9.00 24.96 11.86
N ILE A 92 7.71 24.86 12.22
CA ILE A 92 7.10 25.62 13.32
C ILE A 92 7.83 25.36 14.64
N LYS A 93 8.04 24.07 14.98
CA LYS A 93 8.71 23.68 16.23
C LYS A 93 10.13 24.24 16.34
N ASN A 94 10.84 24.30 15.23
CA ASN A 94 12.24 24.75 15.18
C ASN A 94 12.39 26.24 14.80
N LYS A 95 11.29 26.95 14.53
CA LYS A 95 11.26 28.36 14.10
C LYS A 95 12.11 28.61 12.83
N ILE A 96 12.01 27.73 11.87
CA ILE A 96 12.71 27.77 10.58
C ILE A 96 11.66 27.76 9.48
N HIS A 97 11.88 28.49 8.38
CA HIS A 97 10.95 28.46 7.25
C HIS A 97 10.90 27.07 6.60
N PRO A 98 9.71 26.51 6.25
CA PRO A 98 9.59 25.16 5.72
C PRO A 98 10.38 24.92 4.43
N LYS A 99 10.56 25.94 3.59
CA LYS A 99 11.40 25.87 2.39
C LYS A 99 12.86 25.54 2.72
N ILE A 100 13.42 26.12 3.79
CA ILE A 100 14.79 25.84 4.24
C ILE A 100 14.88 24.45 4.84
N VAL A 101 13.90 24.07 5.66
CA VAL A 101 13.83 22.70 6.23
C VAL A 101 13.78 21.66 5.13
N THR A 102 12.93 21.87 4.13
CA THR A 102 12.80 20.96 2.97
C THR A 102 14.12 20.82 2.24
N ALA A 103 14.78 21.93 1.89
CA ALA A 103 16.07 21.89 1.17
C ALA A 103 17.15 21.10 1.94
N ASN A 104 17.26 21.35 3.25
CA ASN A 104 18.23 20.67 4.11
C ASN A 104 17.93 19.17 4.24
N ASN A 105 16.66 18.82 4.42
CA ASN A 105 16.24 17.45 4.57
C ASN A 105 16.41 16.65 3.26
N VAL A 106 16.05 17.25 2.12
CA VAL A 106 16.25 16.65 0.79
C VAL A 106 17.73 16.36 0.57
N ALA A 107 18.61 17.34 0.83
CA ALA A 107 20.05 17.15 0.69
C ALA A 107 20.57 15.99 1.56
N ARG A 108 20.07 15.90 2.81
CA ARG A 108 20.46 14.84 3.75
C ARG A 108 19.98 13.46 3.31
N PHE A 109 18.73 13.33 2.89
CA PHE A 109 18.16 12.07 2.38
C PHE A 109 18.89 11.62 1.12
N LYS A 110 19.20 12.55 0.21
CA LYS A 110 19.95 12.27 -1.02
C LYS A 110 21.34 11.72 -0.72
N GLU A 111 22.07 12.34 0.20
CA GLU A 111 23.38 11.87 0.67
C GLU A 111 23.29 10.41 1.19
N GLN A 112 22.27 10.12 2.04
CA GLN A 112 22.08 8.78 2.59
C GLN A 112 21.75 7.74 1.50
N LEU A 113 20.88 8.08 0.55
CA LEU A 113 20.52 7.19 -0.55
C LEU A 113 21.70 6.93 -1.50
N HIS A 114 22.51 7.96 -1.77
CA HIS A 114 23.76 7.79 -2.53
C HIS A 114 24.72 6.86 -1.81
N SER A 115 24.89 7.02 -0.50
CA SER A 115 25.80 6.16 0.28
C SER A 115 25.43 4.68 0.26
N LEU A 116 24.15 4.36 0.01
CA LEU A 116 23.65 2.99 -0.11
C LEU A 116 23.84 2.39 -1.52
N GLY A 117 24.32 3.20 -2.47
CA GLY A 117 24.68 2.75 -3.82
C GLY A 117 23.49 2.23 -4.63
N TYR A 118 22.33 2.85 -4.49
CA TYR A 118 21.16 2.48 -5.30
C TYR A 118 21.34 2.90 -6.77
N SER A 119 20.78 2.10 -7.66
CA SER A 119 20.81 2.37 -9.10
C SER A 119 19.67 3.31 -9.55
N PHE A 120 19.45 4.37 -8.77
CA PHE A 120 18.46 5.41 -9.14
C PHE A 120 18.95 6.25 -10.32
N ASP A 121 18.00 6.62 -11.17
CA ASP A 121 18.21 7.61 -12.21
C ASP A 121 18.03 9.03 -11.62
N TRP A 122 19.13 9.62 -11.18
CA TRP A 122 19.12 10.95 -10.56
C TRP A 122 18.87 12.10 -11.54
N ASP A 123 19.03 11.87 -12.85
CA ASP A 123 18.69 12.88 -13.86
C ASP A 123 17.17 13.07 -13.96
N ARG A 124 16.38 12.15 -13.40
CA ARG A 124 14.92 12.21 -13.35
C ARG A 124 14.36 12.51 -11.96
N GLU A 125 15.18 13.09 -11.09
CA GLU A 125 14.77 13.55 -9.76
C GLU A 125 13.64 14.57 -9.84
N VAL A 126 12.63 14.41 -8.97
CA VAL A 126 11.51 15.37 -8.83
C VAL A 126 11.35 15.81 -7.39
N ASN A 127 10.81 17.02 -7.20
CA ASN A 127 10.47 17.56 -5.89
C ASN A 127 9.08 18.19 -5.97
N THR A 128 8.14 17.72 -5.15
CA THR A 128 6.76 18.23 -5.18
C THR A 128 6.63 19.71 -4.80
N THR A 129 7.65 20.29 -4.15
CA THR A 129 7.68 21.72 -3.79
C THR A 129 8.27 22.61 -4.87
N ASP A 130 8.76 22.05 -5.96
CA ASP A 130 9.25 22.82 -7.12
C ASP A 130 8.06 23.39 -7.88
N PRO A 131 8.02 24.72 -8.15
CA PRO A 131 6.99 25.33 -8.99
C PRO A 131 6.82 24.67 -10.35
N GLU A 132 7.90 24.23 -11.00
CA GLU A 132 7.83 23.51 -12.28
C GLU A 132 7.19 22.11 -12.15
N TYR A 133 7.19 21.53 -10.94
CA TYR A 133 6.47 20.31 -10.64
C TYR A 133 5.00 20.62 -10.31
N TYR A 134 4.71 21.45 -9.31
CA TYR A 134 3.34 21.65 -8.86
C TYR A 134 2.48 22.46 -9.83
N LYS A 135 3.06 23.16 -10.81
CA LYS A 135 2.35 23.66 -11.98
C LYS A 135 1.40 22.62 -12.57
N TRP A 136 1.87 21.37 -12.68
CA TRP A 136 1.10 20.27 -13.26
C TRP A 136 0.13 19.65 -12.27
N THR A 137 0.41 19.66 -10.97
CA THR A 137 -0.57 19.35 -9.93
C THR A 137 -1.76 20.31 -10.02
N GLN A 138 -1.48 21.59 -10.16
CA GLN A 138 -2.49 22.64 -10.34
C GLN A 138 -3.27 22.45 -11.65
N TRP A 139 -2.59 22.12 -12.73
CA TRP A 139 -3.22 21.82 -14.02
C TRP A 139 -4.19 20.64 -13.92
N ILE A 140 -3.82 19.57 -13.27
CA ILE A 140 -4.73 18.42 -13.06
C ILE A 140 -5.94 18.84 -12.24
N PHE A 141 -5.74 19.63 -11.17
CA PHE A 141 -6.83 20.17 -10.38
C PHE A 141 -7.80 21.02 -11.21
N LEU A 142 -7.28 21.88 -12.08
CA LEU A 142 -8.13 22.68 -12.99
C LEU A 142 -8.93 21.80 -13.94
N LYS A 143 -8.36 20.72 -14.45
CA LYS A 143 -9.10 19.76 -15.29
C LYS A 143 -10.21 19.07 -14.50
N LEU A 144 -9.95 18.66 -13.25
CA LEU A 144 -10.97 18.11 -12.34
C LEU A 144 -12.07 19.13 -12.04
N PHE A 145 -11.72 20.38 -11.80
CA PHE A 145 -12.68 21.47 -11.55
C PHE A 145 -13.57 21.72 -12.77
N ASN A 146 -12.98 21.86 -13.94
CA ASN A 146 -13.72 22.08 -15.19
C ASN A 146 -14.60 20.89 -15.57
N ALA A 147 -14.25 19.68 -15.15
CA ALA A 147 -15.08 18.48 -15.31
C ALA A 147 -16.18 18.35 -14.25
N GLY A 148 -16.29 19.29 -13.30
CA GLY A 148 -17.26 19.24 -12.18
C GLY A 148 -16.93 18.17 -11.12
N LEU A 149 -15.71 17.64 -11.12
CA LEU A 149 -15.23 16.65 -10.15
C LEU A 149 -14.57 17.28 -8.93
N ALA A 150 -14.17 18.56 -9.02
CA ALA A 150 -13.74 19.34 -7.88
C ALA A 150 -14.80 20.40 -7.57
N TYR A 151 -15.26 20.46 -6.33
CA TYR A 151 -16.29 21.39 -5.87
C TYR A 151 -16.03 21.83 -4.44
N LYS A 152 -16.57 23.00 -4.07
CA LYS A 152 -16.48 23.52 -2.71
C LYS A 152 -17.83 23.34 -2.00
N SER A 153 -17.80 22.83 -0.78
CA SER A 153 -19.01 22.56 0.01
C SER A 153 -18.77 22.84 1.49
N GLU A 154 -19.77 23.39 2.12
CA GLU A 154 -19.84 23.54 3.57
C GLU A 154 -20.40 22.25 4.17
N MET A 155 -19.59 21.56 4.99
CA MET A 155 -19.99 20.27 5.56
C MET A 155 -19.23 19.96 6.85
N PRO A 156 -19.78 19.08 7.71
CA PRO A 156 -19.05 18.55 8.84
C PRO A 156 -17.90 17.67 8.34
N ILE A 157 -16.66 18.08 8.65
CA ILE A 157 -15.43 17.35 8.34
C ILE A 157 -14.76 16.85 9.60
N ASN A 158 -13.83 15.93 9.45
CA ASN A 158 -12.92 15.53 10.50
C ASN A 158 -11.92 16.67 10.74
N TRP A 159 -11.84 17.16 11.98
CA TRP A 159 -10.95 18.25 12.34
C TRP A 159 -9.96 17.79 13.41
N CYS A 160 -8.67 17.90 13.10
CA CYS A 160 -7.63 17.66 14.09
C CYS A 160 -7.42 18.92 14.94
N THR A 161 -7.67 18.83 16.25
CA THR A 161 -7.57 19.98 17.16
C THR A 161 -6.13 20.41 17.41
N SER A 162 -5.16 19.51 17.30
CA SER A 162 -3.74 19.79 17.47
C SER A 162 -3.11 20.36 16.19
N CYS A 163 -3.35 19.71 15.03
CA CYS A 163 -2.85 20.20 13.75
C CYS A 163 -3.63 21.39 13.22
N LYS A 164 -4.82 21.68 13.77
CA LYS A 164 -5.72 22.78 13.34
C LYS A 164 -6.03 22.72 11.84
N VAL A 165 -6.44 21.56 11.35
CA VAL A 165 -6.67 21.28 9.94
C VAL A 165 -7.79 20.28 9.74
N GLY A 166 -8.50 20.39 8.61
CA GLY A 166 -9.45 19.40 8.12
C GLY A 166 -8.73 18.16 7.58
N LEU A 167 -9.26 16.98 7.90
CA LEU A 167 -8.72 15.69 7.48
C LEU A 167 -9.71 14.96 6.60
N ALA A 168 -9.21 14.23 5.61
CA ALA A 168 -9.99 13.24 4.88
C ALA A 168 -10.34 12.04 5.82
N ASN A 169 -11.33 11.26 5.43
CA ASN A 169 -11.73 10.10 6.25
C ASN A 169 -10.60 9.09 6.38
N GLU A 170 -9.80 8.96 5.34
CA GLU A 170 -8.64 8.07 5.24
C GLU A 170 -7.49 8.45 6.18
N GLU A 171 -7.44 9.72 6.61
CA GLU A 171 -6.41 10.25 7.52
C GLU A 171 -6.80 10.14 9.00
N VAL A 172 -7.93 9.47 9.28
CA VAL A 172 -8.43 9.25 10.66
C VAL A 172 -8.40 7.76 10.98
N VAL A 173 -7.60 7.39 11.98
CA VAL A 173 -7.42 6.01 12.41
C VAL A 173 -7.91 5.87 13.85
N ASN A 174 -8.93 5.05 14.09
CA ASN A 174 -9.51 4.84 15.42
C ASN A 174 -9.92 6.16 16.14
N GLY A 175 -10.46 7.13 15.39
CA GLY A 175 -10.92 8.41 15.94
C GLY A 175 -9.81 9.42 16.25
N VAL A 176 -8.56 9.13 15.88
CA VAL A 176 -7.43 10.04 16.06
C VAL A 176 -6.77 10.40 14.73
N CYS A 177 -6.11 11.54 14.70
CA CYS A 177 -5.33 11.99 13.56
C CYS A 177 -4.15 11.05 13.32
N GLU A 178 -4.02 10.48 12.13
CA GLU A 178 -2.93 9.59 11.74
C GLU A 178 -1.54 10.23 11.98
N ARG A 179 -1.44 11.55 11.81
CA ARG A 179 -0.17 12.27 11.89
C ARG A 179 0.30 12.58 13.30
N CYS A 180 -0.60 13.05 14.17
CA CYS A 180 -0.20 13.53 15.49
C CYS A 180 -0.79 12.71 16.65
N GLY A 181 -1.69 11.76 16.38
CA GLY A 181 -2.36 10.93 17.37
C GLY A 181 -3.38 11.67 18.23
N SER A 182 -3.68 12.95 17.96
CA SER A 182 -4.65 13.71 18.74
C SER A 182 -6.09 13.36 18.33
N PRO A 183 -7.05 13.48 19.28
CA PRO A 183 -8.45 13.24 18.98
C PRO A 183 -8.96 14.13 17.85
N VAL A 184 -9.79 13.55 17.00
CA VAL A 184 -10.45 14.24 15.89
C VAL A 184 -11.87 14.55 16.29
N VAL A 185 -12.32 15.79 16.00
CA VAL A 185 -13.69 16.23 16.24
C VAL A 185 -14.39 16.58 14.94
N ARG A 186 -15.73 16.65 14.95
CA ARG A 186 -16.48 17.14 13.79
C ARG A 186 -16.57 18.67 13.85
N LYS A 187 -16.24 19.31 12.73
CA LYS A 187 -16.33 20.77 12.56
C LYS A 187 -16.91 21.10 11.20
N VAL A 188 -17.90 21.96 11.15
CA VAL A 188 -18.43 22.46 9.88
C VAL A 188 -17.44 23.47 9.29
N LYS A 189 -16.99 23.19 8.07
CA LYS A 189 -16.06 24.04 7.32
C LYS A 189 -16.39 23.98 5.83
N SER A 190 -16.10 25.08 5.15
CA SER A 190 -16.06 25.12 3.70
C SER A 190 -14.80 24.43 3.21
N GLN A 191 -14.95 23.39 2.39
CA GLN A 191 -13.85 22.54 1.93
C GLN A 191 -13.94 22.27 0.44
N TRP A 192 -12.79 22.19 -0.22
CA TRP A 192 -12.72 21.58 -1.54
C TRP A 192 -12.84 20.07 -1.42
N MET A 193 -13.66 19.51 -2.28
CA MET A 193 -13.97 18.09 -2.36
C MET A 193 -13.65 17.58 -3.76
N LEU A 194 -13.09 16.37 -3.86
CA LEU A 194 -12.97 15.67 -5.13
C LEU A 194 -13.92 14.48 -5.17
N LYS A 195 -14.72 14.38 -6.24
CA LYS A 195 -15.71 13.30 -6.45
C LYS A 195 -15.05 11.97 -6.81
N ILE A 196 -14.27 11.42 -5.90
CA ILE A 196 -13.69 10.09 -6.05
C ILE A 196 -14.80 9.03 -6.12
N THR A 197 -15.97 9.31 -5.56
CA THR A 197 -17.15 8.41 -5.60
C THR A 197 -17.64 8.16 -7.01
N ASP A 198 -17.51 9.12 -7.93
CA ASP A 198 -17.87 8.95 -9.35
C ASP A 198 -16.95 7.92 -10.05
N TYR A 199 -15.80 7.62 -9.45
CA TYR A 199 -14.84 6.62 -9.92
C TYR A 199 -14.89 5.30 -9.15
N ALA A 200 -15.76 5.15 -8.16
CA ALA A 200 -15.81 3.97 -7.28
C ALA A 200 -15.92 2.65 -8.07
N GLU A 201 -16.80 2.59 -9.08
CA GLU A 201 -16.95 1.40 -9.93
C GLU A 201 -15.70 1.14 -10.77
N LYS A 202 -15.13 2.16 -11.42
CA LYS A 202 -13.90 2.03 -12.21
C LYS A 202 -12.71 1.62 -11.36
N LEU A 203 -12.65 2.08 -10.10
CA LEU A 203 -11.60 1.68 -9.14
C LEU A 203 -11.73 0.21 -8.75
N LEU A 204 -12.95 -0.32 -8.59
CA LEU A 204 -13.19 -1.74 -8.32
C LEU A 204 -12.90 -2.62 -9.54
N GLU A 205 -13.42 -2.24 -10.70
CA GLU A 205 -13.23 -3.00 -11.94
C GLU A 205 -11.75 -3.13 -12.31
N GLY A 206 -10.98 -2.04 -12.24
CA GLY A 206 -9.55 -2.06 -12.57
C GLY A 206 -8.70 -2.98 -11.68
N LEU A 207 -9.18 -3.38 -10.50
CA LEU A 207 -8.47 -4.37 -9.66
C LEU A 207 -8.44 -5.77 -10.26
N LYS A 208 -9.27 -6.06 -11.28
CA LYS A 208 -9.29 -7.35 -11.97
C LYS A 208 -8.11 -7.49 -12.93
N ASP A 209 -7.63 -6.39 -13.49
CA ASP A 209 -6.66 -6.35 -14.58
C ASP A 209 -5.21 -6.14 -14.10
N VAL A 210 -4.99 -6.06 -12.79
CA VAL A 210 -3.69 -5.78 -12.19
C VAL A 210 -3.21 -6.91 -11.26
N ASP A 211 -1.88 -7.09 -11.18
CA ASP A 211 -1.21 -8.05 -10.29
C ASP A 211 -0.87 -7.37 -8.93
N TYR A 212 -1.92 -7.02 -8.18
CA TYR A 212 -1.73 -6.55 -6.81
C TYR A 212 -1.86 -7.72 -5.83
N ILE A 213 -1.05 -7.72 -4.77
CA ILE A 213 -1.18 -8.71 -3.71
C ILE A 213 -2.60 -8.69 -3.13
N GLU A 214 -3.15 -9.86 -2.79
CA GLU A 214 -4.57 -10.02 -2.45
C GLU A 214 -5.00 -9.11 -1.28
N ARG A 215 -4.16 -8.96 -0.26
CA ARG A 215 -4.48 -8.07 0.87
C ARG A 215 -4.67 -6.60 0.48
N VAL A 216 -3.98 -6.12 -0.57
CA VAL A 216 -4.18 -4.77 -1.13
C VAL A 216 -5.52 -4.69 -1.84
N LYS A 217 -5.84 -5.69 -2.69
CA LYS A 217 -7.14 -5.75 -3.39
C LYS A 217 -8.31 -5.81 -2.41
N VAL A 218 -8.23 -6.66 -1.41
CA VAL A 218 -9.26 -6.80 -0.36
C VAL A 218 -9.42 -5.51 0.43
N SER A 219 -8.32 -4.87 0.82
CA SER A 219 -8.37 -3.61 1.57
C SER A 219 -9.06 -2.50 0.77
N GLN A 220 -8.73 -2.34 -0.52
CA GLN A 220 -9.38 -1.34 -1.39
C GLN A 220 -10.85 -1.68 -1.64
N LYS A 221 -11.19 -2.95 -1.91
CA LYS A 221 -12.58 -3.38 -2.08
C LYS A 221 -13.42 -3.07 -0.83
N ASN A 222 -12.90 -3.38 0.35
CA ASN A 222 -13.60 -3.12 1.61
C ASN A 222 -13.74 -1.62 1.90
N TRP A 223 -12.74 -0.81 1.55
CA TRP A 223 -12.78 0.63 1.72
C TRP A 223 -13.79 1.29 0.78
N ILE A 224 -13.77 0.92 -0.49
CA ILE A 224 -14.77 1.38 -1.47
C ILE A 224 -16.17 0.87 -1.08
N GLY A 225 -16.25 -0.36 -0.59
CA GLY A 225 -17.43 -0.91 0.07
C GLY A 225 -18.68 -0.87 -0.80
N LYS A 226 -18.58 -1.40 -2.03
CA LYS A 226 -19.74 -1.56 -2.91
C LYS A 226 -20.76 -2.46 -2.27
N SER A 227 -22.00 -1.99 -2.18
CA SER A 227 -23.15 -2.74 -1.71
C SER A 227 -24.30 -2.61 -2.70
N GLN A 228 -24.96 -3.72 -2.95
CA GLN A 228 -26.19 -3.76 -3.74
C GLN A 228 -27.38 -3.95 -2.80
N GLY A 229 -28.40 -3.13 -2.97
CA GLY A 229 -29.58 -3.15 -2.13
C GLY A 229 -30.73 -2.42 -2.79
N ALA A 230 -31.61 -1.86 -1.96
CA ALA A 230 -32.71 -1.03 -2.42
C ALA A 230 -32.92 0.19 -1.52
N GLU A 231 -33.32 1.29 -2.11
CA GLU A 231 -34.01 2.36 -1.39
C GLU A 231 -35.48 1.97 -1.27
N VAL A 232 -36.01 2.08 -0.08
CA VAL A 232 -37.39 1.69 0.23
C VAL A 232 -38.07 2.83 0.96
N ASP A 233 -39.28 3.18 0.51
CA ASP A 233 -40.10 4.24 1.06
C ASP A 233 -41.11 3.67 2.08
N PHE A 234 -41.00 4.13 3.31
CA PHE A 234 -41.93 3.88 4.39
C PHE A 234 -42.81 5.11 4.55
N ALA A 235 -44.09 4.99 4.31
CA ALA A 235 -45.03 6.11 4.53
C ALA A 235 -45.05 6.47 6.03
N VAL A 236 -45.21 7.76 6.35
CA VAL A 236 -45.49 8.20 7.71
C VAL A 236 -46.99 8.11 7.91
N ALA A 237 -47.44 7.36 8.95
CA ALA A 237 -48.83 7.06 9.18
C ALA A 237 -49.66 8.33 9.28
N GLY A 238 -50.73 8.42 8.47
CA GLY A 238 -51.61 9.58 8.43
C GLY A 238 -51.04 10.86 7.83
N LYS A 239 -49.89 10.77 7.12
CA LYS A 239 -49.20 11.89 6.48
C LYS A 239 -48.94 11.61 5.01
N GLU A 240 -48.65 12.66 4.24
CA GLU A 240 -48.21 12.54 2.84
C GLU A 240 -46.70 12.23 2.72
N ASP A 241 -45.95 12.35 3.81
CA ASP A 241 -44.52 12.16 3.85
C ASP A 241 -44.13 10.69 3.92
N LYS A 242 -42.89 10.45 3.55
CA LYS A 242 -42.23 9.15 3.60
C LYS A 242 -40.84 9.23 4.21
N LEU A 243 -40.42 8.14 4.83
CA LEU A 243 -39.02 7.91 5.23
C LEU A 243 -38.41 6.95 4.23
N THR A 244 -37.41 7.40 3.49
CA THR A 244 -36.68 6.56 2.58
C THR A 244 -35.49 5.94 3.31
N VAL A 245 -35.35 4.62 3.27
CA VAL A 245 -34.22 3.89 3.84
C VAL A 245 -33.45 3.18 2.75
N TYR A 246 -32.12 3.05 2.92
CA TYR A 246 -31.32 2.15 2.12
C TYR A 246 -31.04 0.87 2.89
N THR A 247 -31.32 -0.28 2.26
CA THR A 247 -31.01 -1.59 2.86
C THR A 247 -30.32 -2.53 1.87
N THR A 248 -29.33 -3.28 2.35
CA THR A 248 -28.70 -4.39 1.61
C THR A 248 -29.49 -5.69 1.73
N ARG A 249 -30.52 -5.69 2.58
CA ARG A 249 -31.38 -6.83 2.86
C ARG A 249 -32.87 -6.52 2.59
N PRO A 250 -33.23 -6.09 1.35
CA PRO A 250 -34.62 -5.85 1.03
C PRO A 250 -35.48 -7.13 1.15
N ASP A 251 -34.90 -8.30 1.03
CA ASP A 251 -35.53 -9.61 1.29
C ASP A 251 -36.17 -9.70 2.68
N THR A 252 -35.61 -9.03 3.68
CA THR A 252 -36.06 -9.09 5.07
C THR A 252 -37.11 -8.03 5.45
N LEU A 253 -37.64 -7.28 4.52
CA LEU A 253 -38.65 -6.19 4.75
C LEU A 253 -39.85 -6.63 5.59
N PHE A 254 -40.33 -7.85 5.42
CA PHE A 254 -41.43 -8.40 6.21
C PHE A 254 -41.12 -8.54 7.70
N GLY A 255 -39.84 -8.62 8.06
CA GLY A 255 -39.32 -8.68 9.42
C GLY A 255 -38.96 -7.33 10.02
N ALA A 256 -39.20 -6.22 9.31
CA ALA A 256 -38.97 -4.89 9.85
C ALA A 256 -40.05 -4.55 10.89
N THR A 257 -39.64 -4.47 12.14
CA THR A 257 -40.53 -4.29 13.29
C THR A 257 -40.48 -2.90 13.91
N TYR A 258 -39.48 -2.13 13.58
CA TYR A 258 -39.35 -0.71 13.94
C TYR A 258 -38.42 0.01 12.94
N MET A 259 -38.46 1.33 12.99
CA MET A 259 -37.50 2.18 12.26
C MET A 259 -36.64 2.97 13.24
N VAL A 260 -35.48 3.37 12.78
CA VAL A 260 -34.60 4.25 13.56
C VAL A 260 -34.18 5.41 12.68
N VAL A 261 -34.24 6.61 13.22
CA VAL A 261 -33.75 7.84 12.58
C VAL A 261 -32.57 8.42 13.38
N SER A 262 -31.68 9.09 12.68
CA SER A 262 -30.59 9.84 13.29
C SER A 262 -31.14 10.97 14.19
N PRO A 263 -30.45 11.33 15.28
CA PRO A 263 -30.80 12.51 16.08
C PRO A 263 -30.87 13.82 15.31
N GLU A 264 -30.18 13.92 14.20
CA GLU A 264 -30.15 15.09 13.31
C GLU A 264 -31.18 15.02 12.16
N HIS A 265 -32.04 14.01 12.12
CA HIS A 265 -32.94 13.79 11.00
C HIS A 265 -33.95 14.94 10.88
N PRO A 266 -34.18 15.55 9.68
CA PRO A 266 -35.05 16.72 9.49
C PRO A 266 -36.50 16.50 9.90
N MET A 267 -36.99 15.25 9.90
CA MET A 267 -38.36 14.95 10.32
C MET A 267 -38.65 15.36 11.77
N LEU A 268 -37.64 15.33 12.65
CA LEU A 268 -37.82 15.67 14.06
C LEU A 268 -38.19 17.14 14.25
N GLU A 269 -37.59 18.02 13.47
CA GLU A 269 -37.95 19.44 13.49
C GLU A 269 -39.30 19.70 12.75
N LYS A 270 -39.53 18.98 11.62
CA LYS A 270 -40.75 19.10 10.84
C LYS A 270 -42.01 18.77 11.66
N TYR A 271 -41.95 17.72 12.48
CA TYR A 271 -43.07 17.22 13.28
C TYR A 271 -42.96 17.56 14.78
N LYS A 272 -42.14 18.52 15.18
CA LYS A 272 -41.93 18.88 16.57
C LYS A 272 -43.20 19.17 17.38
N ASP A 273 -44.20 19.76 16.77
CA ASP A 273 -45.46 20.13 17.42
C ASP A 273 -46.44 18.96 17.55
N GLU A 274 -46.17 17.86 16.84
CA GLU A 274 -46.99 16.64 16.85
C GLU A 274 -46.36 15.51 17.69
N ILE A 275 -45.02 15.60 17.90
CA ILE A 275 -44.28 14.66 18.74
C ILE A 275 -44.54 14.97 20.20
N LYS A 276 -45.21 14.06 20.91
CA LYS A 276 -45.64 14.30 22.30
C LYS A 276 -44.53 14.35 23.32
N ASN A 277 -43.40 13.66 23.01
CA ASN A 277 -42.21 13.57 23.91
C ASN A 277 -41.00 14.31 23.35
N MET A 278 -41.18 15.42 22.66
CA MET A 278 -40.14 16.19 22.00
C MET A 278 -39.00 16.63 22.96
N ASP A 279 -39.32 16.90 24.22
CA ASP A 279 -38.30 17.28 25.23
C ASP A 279 -37.33 16.14 25.50
N ALA A 280 -37.80 14.89 25.55
CA ALA A 280 -36.91 13.73 25.70
C ALA A 280 -36.02 13.54 24.47
N ILE A 281 -36.57 13.79 23.27
CA ILE A 281 -35.81 13.72 22.01
C ILE A 281 -34.74 14.82 21.97
N ARG A 282 -35.04 16.05 22.36
CA ARG A 282 -34.04 17.14 22.43
C ARG A 282 -32.91 16.84 23.41
N ALA A 283 -33.24 16.34 24.58
CA ALA A 283 -32.24 15.91 25.56
C ALA A 283 -31.30 14.82 24.96
N TYR A 284 -31.87 13.88 24.19
CA TYR A 284 -31.10 12.84 23.51
C TYR A 284 -30.25 13.39 22.38
N GLN A 285 -30.75 14.35 21.58
CA GLN A 285 -30.00 15.06 20.54
C GLN A 285 -28.76 15.77 21.13
N GLU A 286 -28.91 16.45 22.27
CA GLU A 286 -27.80 17.10 22.97
C GLU A 286 -26.74 16.10 23.46
N GLN A 287 -27.16 14.94 23.95
CA GLN A 287 -26.27 13.86 24.35
C GLN A 287 -25.52 13.28 23.15
N ALA A 288 -26.22 13.01 22.06
CA ALA A 288 -25.64 12.46 20.83
C ALA A 288 -24.64 13.43 20.17
N ALA A 289 -24.94 14.73 20.21
CA ALA A 289 -24.08 15.78 19.62
C ALA A 289 -22.67 15.86 20.28
N ARG A 290 -22.51 15.32 21.50
CA ARG A 290 -21.21 15.27 22.20
C ARG A 290 -20.33 14.11 21.78
N LYS A 291 -20.85 13.16 20.98
CA LYS A 291 -20.14 11.96 20.51
C LYS A 291 -19.69 12.14 19.06
N SER A 292 -18.48 11.68 18.76
CA SER A 292 -18.00 11.55 17.38
C SER A 292 -18.75 10.43 16.63
N ASP A 293 -18.73 10.45 15.29
CA ASP A 293 -19.31 9.38 14.48
C ASP A 293 -18.68 8.02 14.79
N PHE A 294 -17.39 8.01 15.14
CA PHE A 294 -16.66 6.79 15.53
C PHE A 294 -17.17 6.24 16.88
N GLU A 295 -17.36 7.10 17.88
CA GLU A 295 -17.91 6.68 19.17
C GLU A 295 -19.34 6.17 19.03
N ARG A 296 -20.13 6.76 18.13
CA ARG A 296 -21.51 6.36 17.84
C ARG A 296 -21.60 5.02 17.11
N SER A 297 -20.67 4.73 16.20
CA SER A 297 -20.73 3.52 15.33
C SER A 297 -19.95 2.34 15.87
N GLU A 298 -18.72 2.54 16.34
CA GLU A 298 -17.77 1.48 16.65
C GLU A 298 -17.59 1.22 18.17
N LEU A 299 -17.66 2.27 18.99
CA LEU A 299 -17.42 2.15 20.44
C LEU A 299 -18.70 1.97 21.28
N ALA A 300 -19.89 2.17 20.69
CA ALA A 300 -21.16 2.07 21.42
C ALA A 300 -21.49 0.61 21.76
N LYS A 301 -21.07 0.15 22.92
CA LYS A 301 -21.47 -1.15 23.50
C LYS A 301 -22.92 -1.17 23.96
N ASP A 302 -23.41 -0.04 24.49
CA ASP A 302 -24.77 0.09 25.01
C ASP A 302 -25.69 0.73 23.96
N LYS A 303 -26.74 0.04 23.58
CA LYS A 303 -27.77 0.60 22.68
C LYS A 303 -28.62 1.60 23.46
N THR A 304 -28.71 2.81 22.95
CA THR A 304 -29.54 3.90 23.52
C THR A 304 -30.52 4.42 22.46
N GLY A 305 -31.65 4.92 22.86
CA GLY A 305 -32.62 5.51 21.94
C GLY A 305 -33.86 6.00 22.67
N VAL A 306 -34.67 6.81 21.95
CA VAL A 306 -35.95 7.35 22.41
C VAL A 306 -37.00 7.06 21.33
N GLU A 307 -38.10 6.42 21.71
CA GLU A 307 -39.23 6.23 20.79
C GLU A 307 -39.89 7.57 20.50
N ILE A 308 -40.28 7.81 19.28
CA ILE A 308 -41.07 9.01 18.87
C ILE A 308 -42.52 8.74 19.19
N ASP A 309 -43.08 9.42 20.21
CA ASP A 309 -44.49 9.28 20.54
C ASP A 309 -45.37 10.15 19.65
N GLY A 310 -46.36 9.50 19.03
CA GLY A 310 -47.33 10.14 18.15
C GLY A 310 -47.05 10.02 16.65
N ILE A 311 -45.86 9.57 16.25
CA ILE A 311 -45.54 9.38 14.83
C ILE A 311 -45.11 7.93 14.60
N ARG A 312 -45.68 7.28 13.58
CA ARG A 312 -45.35 5.89 13.21
C ARG A 312 -45.03 5.79 11.71
N ALA A 313 -44.35 4.76 11.33
CA ALA A 313 -44.13 4.44 9.91
C ALA A 313 -44.98 3.25 9.49
N VAL A 314 -45.28 3.17 8.21
CA VAL A 314 -46.03 2.06 7.62
C VAL A 314 -45.09 1.19 6.81
N ASN A 315 -44.99 -0.07 7.19
CA ASN A 315 -44.20 -1.05 6.44
C ASN A 315 -44.81 -1.31 5.06
N PRO A 316 -44.12 -1.03 3.93
CA PRO A 316 -44.74 -1.06 2.60
C PRO A 316 -45.18 -2.45 2.15
N VAL A 317 -44.60 -3.54 2.68
CA VAL A 317 -44.91 -4.92 2.21
C VAL A 317 -46.12 -5.55 2.90
N ASN A 318 -46.48 -5.08 4.11
CA ASN A 318 -47.56 -5.68 4.88
C ASN A 318 -48.55 -4.66 5.45
N GLY A 319 -48.32 -3.35 5.26
CA GLY A 319 -49.19 -2.28 5.71
C GLY A 319 -49.24 -2.06 7.23
N LYS A 320 -48.36 -2.72 8.00
CA LYS A 320 -48.35 -2.58 9.47
C LYS A 320 -47.70 -1.29 9.88
N GLU A 321 -48.29 -0.63 10.86
CA GLU A 321 -47.67 0.51 11.52
C GLU A 321 -46.61 0.03 12.51
N ILE A 322 -45.39 0.59 12.39
CA ILE A 322 -44.23 0.28 13.22
C ILE A 322 -43.70 1.54 13.92
N PRO A 323 -43.15 1.43 15.14
CA PRO A 323 -42.65 2.59 15.87
C PRO A 323 -41.37 3.13 15.19
N ILE A 324 -41.16 4.42 15.36
CA ILE A 324 -39.95 5.12 14.95
C ILE A 324 -39.16 5.53 16.19
N TRP A 325 -37.87 5.18 16.20
CA TRP A 325 -36.93 5.49 17.28
C TRP A 325 -35.92 6.53 16.83
N VAL A 326 -35.46 7.37 17.74
CA VAL A 326 -34.25 8.20 17.56
C VAL A 326 -33.12 7.50 18.24
N SER A 327 -32.03 7.22 17.52
CA SER A 327 -30.83 6.60 18.12
C SER A 327 -29.56 7.09 17.46
N ASP A 328 -28.51 7.21 18.27
CA ASP A 328 -27.22 7.77 17.87
C ASP A 328 -26.36 6.82 17.01
N TYR A 329 -26.70 5.54 16.92
CA TYR A 329 -26.02 4.63 15.99
C TYR A 329 -26.40 4.81 14.52
N VAL A 330 -27.46 5.57 14.23
CA VAL A 330 -27.81 5.98 12.87
C VAL A 330 -27.21 7.36 12.58
N LEU A 331 -26.50 7.47 11.46
CA LEU A 331 -25.76 8.67 11.09
C LEU A 331 -26.41 9.35 9.88
N MET A 332 -26.57 10.68 9.90
CA MET A 332 -26.96 11.45 8.71
C MET A 332 -25.91 11.41 7.61
N SER A 333 -24.66 11.18 7.98
CA SER A 333 -23.55 11.08 7.05
C SER A 333 -23.54 9.75 6.26
N TYR A 334 -24.38 8.79 6.60
CA TYR A 334 -24.46 7.49 5.92
C TYR A 334 -25.91 7.17 5.51
N GLY A 335 -26.13 7.06 4.19
CA GLY A 335 -27.46 6.79 3.64
C GLY A 335 -28.41 7.98 3.77
N THR A 336 -29.62 7.71 4.19
CA THR A 336 -30.73 8.71 4.30
C THR A 336 -30.89 9.27 5.71
N GLY A 337 -30.09 8.84 6.68
CA GLY A 337 -30.28 9.14 8.09
C GLY A 337 -31.46 8.39 8.75
N ALA A 338 -32.03 7.42 8.04
CA ALA A 338 -33.06 6.51 8.53
C ALA A 338 -32.75 5.08 8.14
N ILE A 339 -33.06 4.12 8.99
CA ILE A 339 -32.95 2.69 8.72
C ILE A 339 -34.25 1.95 9.11
N MET A 340 -34.50 0.86 8.41
CA MET A 340 -35.43 -0.17 8.90
C MET A 340 -34.66 -1.12 9.80
N ALA A 341 -35.23 -1.57 10.87
CA ALA A 341 -34.62 -2.52 11.79
C ALA A 341 -35.28 -3.89 11.67
N VAL A 342 -34.44 -4.92 11.49
CA VAL A 342 -34.85 -6.31 11.34
C VAL A 342 -34.17 -7.18 12.40
N PRO A 343 -34.71 -7.23 13.63
CA PRO A 343 -34.01 -7.85 14.77
C PRO A 343 -33.69 -9.34 14.58
N ALA A 344 -34.50 -10.09 13.84
CA ALA A 344 -34.21 -11.50 13.61
C ALA A 344 -32.95 -11.75 12.77
N HIS A 345 -32.50 -10.75 11.99
CA HIS A 345 -31.45 -10.91 10.97
C HIS A 345 -30.34 -9.85 10.99
N ASP A 346 -30.28 -9.00 12.03
CA ASP A 346 -29.18 -8.07 12.30
C ASP A 346 -28.89 -8.07 13.81
N THR A 347 -27.62 -8.28 14.18
CA THR A 347 -27.22 -8.37 15.61
C THR A 347 -27.46 -7.06 16.35
N ARG A 348 -27.23 -5.90 15.73
CA ARG A 348 -27.41 -4.58 16.37
C ARG A 348 -28.90 -4.31 16.62
N ASP A 349 -29.72 -4.65 15.65
CA ASP A 349 -31.19 -4.52 15.75
C ASP A 349 -31.75 -5.50 16.81
N TRP A 350 -31.15 -6.69 16.87
CA TRP A 350 -31.53 -7.71 17.86
C TRP A 350 -31.25 -7.24 19.28
N GLU A 351 -30.01 -6.73 19.52
CA GLU A 351 -29.61 -6.18 20.82
C GLU A 351 -30.50 -5.00 21.26
N PHE A 352 -30.82 -4.11 20.31
CA PHE A 352 -31.74 -3.00 20.55
C PHE A 352 -33.15 -3.49 20.85
N ALA A 353 -33.68 -4.43 20.06
CA ALA A 353 -35.00 -4.99 20.26
C ALA A 353 -35.12 -5.72 21.61
N LYS A 354 -34.11 -6.46 22.02
CA LYS A 354 -34.08 -7.11 23.35
C LYS A 354 -34.09 -6.10 24.48
N LYS A 355 -33.30 -5.03 24.35
CA LYS A 355 -33.22 -3.98 25.37
C LYS A 355 -34.54 -3.23 25.56
N PHE A 356 -35.21 -2.91 24.45
CA PHE A 356 -36.46 -2.14 24.44
C PHE A 356 -37.74 -2.99 24.32
N ASN A 357 -37.59 -4.33 24.41
CA ASN A 357 -38.69 -5.29 24.34
C ASN A 357 -39.55 -5.15 23.08
N LEU A 358 -38.89 -4.98 21.91
CA LEU A 358 -39.53 -4.86 20.62
C LEU A 358 -39.70 -6.25 19.96
N PRO A 359 -40.70 -6.42 19.04
CA PRO A 359 -40.92 -7.72 18.38
C PRO A 359 -39.76 -8.18 17.52
N ILE A 360 -39.47 -9.48 17.58
CA ILE A 360 -38.46 -10.16 16.74
C ILE A 360 -39.21 -11.18 15.88
N ILE A 361 -39.21 -10.98 14.57
CA ILE A 361 -39.96 -11.80 13.60
C ILE A 361 -38.95 -12.46 12.64
N GLU A 362 -38.88 -13.78 12.66
CA GLU A 362 -38.11 -14.58 11.73
C GLU A 362 -38.68 -14.47 10.32
N VAL A 363 -37.85 -14.09 9.34
CA VAL A 363 -38.23 -14.03 7.92
C VAL A 363 -37.28 -14.79 7.01
N VAL A 364 -36.15 -15.29 7.56
CA VAL A 364 -35.24 -16.23 6.90
C VAL A 364 -35.00 -17.41 7.84
N ALA A 365 -35.47 -18.56 7.47
CA ALA A 365 -35.24 -19.81 8.22
C ALA A 365 -33.85 -20.37 7.90
N GLY A 366 -33.12 -20.77 8.93
CA GLY A 366 -31.76 -21.34 8.81
C GLY A 366 -30.99 -21.29 10.12
N GLY A 367 -31.42 -20.47 11.07
CA GLY A 367 -30.87 -20.39 12.44
C GLY A 367 -31.61 -21.35 13.41
N GLU A 368 -31.09 -21.49 14.63
CA GLU A 368 -31.74 -22.34 15.65
C GLU A 368 -32.93 -21.64 16.31
N ASN A 369 -32.75 -20.43 16.84
CA ASN A 369 -33.81 -19.65 17.51
C ASN A 369 -33.49 -18.16 17.46
N VAL A 370 -34.23 -17.42 16.64
CA VAL A 370 -34.04 -15.96 16.49
C VAL A 370 -34.41 -15.17 17.76
N GLN A 371 -35.10 -15.80 18.75
CA GLN A 371 -35.37 -15.16 20.03
C GLN A 371 -34.16 -15.20 20.97
N GLU A 372 -33.19 -16.05 20.72
CA GLU A 372 -31.95 -16.20 21.50
C GLU A 372 -30.76 -15.51 20.84
N GLU A 373 -30.70 -15.59 19.50
CA GLU A 373 -29.63 -14.98 18.71
C GLU A 373 -30.12 -14.63 17.31
N ALA A 374 -29.65 -13.53 16.73
CA ALA A 374 -29.97 -13.13 15.35
C ALA A 374 -29.35 -14.10 14.33
N PHE A 375 -30.12 -14.54 13.35
CA PHE A 375 -29.61 -15.29 12.20
C PHE A 375 -29.12 -14.30 11.13
N THR A 376 -27.82 -14.10 11.05
CA THR A 376 -27.18 -13.05 10.22
C THR A 376 -26.60 -13.55 8.90
N ASP A 377 -26.73 -14.86 8.58
CA ASP A 377 -26.26 -15.36 7.28
C ASP A 377 -27.06 -14.71 6.14
N VAL A 378 -26.34 -14.09 5.21
CA VAL A 378 -26.91 -13.34 4.07
C VAL A 378 -26.95 -14.17 2.79
N ALA A 379 -26.43 -15.37 2.80
CA ALA A 379 -26.26 -16.23 1.63
C ALA A 379 -27.16 -17.46 1.66
N THR A 380 -27.47 -17.97 2.83
CA THR A 380 -28.23 -19.22 3.00
C THR A 380 -29.58 -18.99 3.70
N GLY A 381 -30.44 -19.98 3.65
CA GLY A 381 -31.75 -19.96 4.27
C GLY A 381 -32.87 -19.73 3.28
N LYS A 382 -34.10 -20.06 3.73
CA LYS A 382 -35.32 -19.91 2.96
C LYS A 382 -36.23 -18.88 3.59
N MET A 383 -36.90 -18.11 2.76
CA MET A 383 -37.86 -17.10 3.21
C MET A 383 -39.04 -17.75 3.90
N VAL A 384 -39.41 -17.20 5.06
CA VAL A 384 -40.59 -17.58 5.85
C VAL A 384 -41.29 -16.32 6.35
N ASN A 385 -42.55 -16.36 6.67
CA ASN A 385 -43.34 -15.21 7.16
C ASN A 385 -43.24 -13.96 6.27
N SER A 386 -42.96 -14.14 5.00
CA SER A 386 -42.63 -13.10 4.02
C SER A 386 -43.59 -13.07 2.82
N GLY A 387 -44.78 -13.61 2.97
CA GLY A 387 -45.87 -13.53 1.99
C GLY A 387 -45.43 -14.10 0.62
N PHE A 388 -45.41 -13.27 -0.42
CA PHE A 388 -45.05 -13.68 -1.78
C PHE A 388 -43.58 -14.13 -1.97
N LEU A 389 -42.75 -13.97 -0.95
CA LEU A 389 -41.35 -14.43 -0.94
C LEU A 389 -41.20 -15.78 -0.26
N ASP A 390 -42.21 -16.29 0.44
CA ASP A 390 -42.10 -17.53 1.22
C ASP A 390 -41.59 -18.72 0.36
N GLY A 391 -40.66 -19.46 0.90
CA GLY A 391 -40.06 -20.62 0.27
C GLY A 391 -38.92 -20.33 -0.72
N LEU A 392 -38.71 -19.07 -1.10
CA LEU A 392 -37.60 -18.68 -1.97
C LEU A 392 -36.27 -18.70 -1.20
N GLU A 393 -35.20 -18.99 -1.92
CA GLU A 393 -33.83 -18.75 -1.43
C GLU A 393 -33.56 -17.24 -1.34
N VAL A 394 -32.67 -16.83 -0.41
CA VAL A 394 -32.39 -15.41 -0.14
C VAL A 394 -32.02 -14.61 -1.41
N ALA A 395 -31.21 -15.20 -2.31
CA ALA A 395 -30.80 -14.52 -3.54
C ALA A 395 -31.96 -14.22 -4.50
N GLU A 396 -32.89 -15.18 -4.62
CA GLU A 396 -34.09 -15.02 -5.44
C GLU A 396 -35.07 -14.02 -4.80
N ALA A 397 -35.22 -14.08 -3.47
CA ALA A 397 -36.05 -13.15 -2.71
C ALA A 397 -35.57 -11.70 -2.86
N LYS A 398 -34.26 -11.44 -2.78
CA LYS A 398 -33.69 -10.11 -3.01
C LYS A 398 -34.07 -9.54 -4.38
N LYS A 399 -33.96 -10.34 -5.41
CA LYS A 399 -34.31 -9.90 -6.78
C LYS A 399 -35.81 -9.61 -6.90
N LYS A 400 -36.64 -10.56 -6.44
CA LYS A 400 -38.10 -10.46 -6.54
C LYS A 400 -38.67 -9.30 -5.74
N ILE A 401 -38.15 -9.01 -4.55
CA ILE A 401 -38.63 -7.87 -3.75
C ILE A 401 -38.24 -6.54 -4.39
N VAL A 402 -37.07 -6.41 -4.99
CA VAL A 402 -36.66 -5.18 -5.70
C VAL A 402 -37.57 -4.94 -6.90
N GLU A 403 -37.84 -5.96 -7.73
CA GLU A 403 -38.79 -5.88 -8.84
C GLU A 403 -40.19 -5.47 -8.37
N TRP A 404 -40.66 -6.04 -7.27
CA TRP A 404 -41.97 -5.68 -6.68
C TRP A 404 -41.99 -4.23 -6.15
N LEU A 405 -40.93 -3.77 -5.48
CA LEU A 405 -40.82 -2.38 -4.99
C LEU A 405 -40.84 -1.36 -6.14
N GLU A 406 -40.18 -1.66 -7.24
CA GLU A 406 -40.14 -0.81 -8.44
C GLU A 406 -41.52 -0.79 -9.12
N GLU A 407 -42.18 -1.95 -9.29
CA GLU A 407 -43.53 -2.03 -9.85
C GLU A 407 -44.52 -1.21 -9.04
N LYS A 408 -44.46 -1.31 -7.71
CA LYS A 408 -45.35 -0.57 -6.79
C LYS A 408 -44.94 0.88 -6.59
N LYS A 409 -43.79 1.33 -7.09
CA LYS A 409 -43.22 2.66 -6.86
C LYS A 409 -42.96 2.96 -5.38
N LEU A 410 -42.63 1.95 -4.61
CA LEU A 410 -42.34 2.00 -3.18
C LEU A 410 -40.83 1.89 -2.88
N GLY A 411 -40.02 1.80 -3.91
CA GLY A 411 -38.56 1.70 -3.81
C GLY A 411 -37.91 1.42 -5.15
N THR A 412 -36.57 1.38 -5.16
CA THR A 412 -35.80 1.10 -6.36
C THR A 412 -34.48 0.41 -5.97
N GLY A 413 -34.05 -0.50 -6.83
CA GLY A 413 -32.74 -1.11 -6.69
C GLY A 413 -31.65 -0.06 -6.76
N LYS A 414 -30.66 -0.12 -5.86
CA LYS A 414 -29.57 0.85 -5.79
C LYS A 414 -28.26 0.22 -5.41
N THR A 415 -27.21 0.58 -6.13
CA THR A 415 -25.85 0.34 -5.72
C THR A 415 -25.35 1.52 -4.90
N ASN A 416 -24.79 1.25 -3.76
CA ASN A 416 -24.21 2.25 -2.87
C ASN A 416 -22.75 1.92 -2.55
N PHE A 417 -22.00 2.91 -2.09
CA PHE A 417 -20.60 2.78 -1.73
C PHE A 417 -20.36 3.36 -0.34
N LYS A 418 -19.45 2.74 0.42
CA LYS A 418 -18.96 3.33 1.68
C LYS A 418 -18.02 4.49 1.43
N LEU A 419 -17.29 4.44 0.30
CA LEU A 419 -16.37 5.49 -0.13
C LEU A 419 -17.10 6.84 -0.12
N ARG A 420 -16.40 7.85 0.37
CA ARG A 420 -16.84 9.26 0.39
C ARG A 420 -15.98 10.09 -0.52
N ASP A 421 -16.52 11.25 -0.95
CA ASP A 421 -15.72 12.22 -1.67
C ASP A 421 -14.51 12.66 -0.83
N TRP A 422 -13.41 12.85 -1.51
CA TRP A 422 -12.14 13.17 -0.88
C TRP A 422 -12.11 14.62 -0.39
N VAL A 423 -11.97 14.83 0.93
CA VAL A 423 -11.76 16.15 1.53
C VAL A 423 -10.37 16.63 1.14
N PHE A 424 -10.32 17.56 0.20
CA PHE A 424 -9.10 17.87 -0.54
C PHE A 424 -8.35 19.08 -0.01
N SER A 425 -9.00 20.17 0.41
CA SER A 425 -8.28 21.35 0.86
C SER A 425 -7.76 21.27 2.29
N ARG A 426 -6.66 22.01 2.56
CA ARG A 426 -6.00 22.13 3.86
C ARG A 426 -5.86 23.58 4.27
N GLN A 427 -6.11 23.89 5.54
CA GLN A 427 -5.98 25.22 6.13
C GLN A 427 -4.57 25.42 6.68
N ARG A 428 -3.59 25.17 5.82
CA ARG A 428 -2.16 25.21 6.14
C ARG A 428 -1.41 25.94 5.04
N TYR A 429 -0.20 26.44 5.39
CA TYR A 429 0.62 27.19 4.46
C TYR A 429 1.40 26.28 3.49
N TRP A 430 2.06 25.24 4.02
CA TRP A 430 3.00 24.43 3.25
C TRP A 430 2.27 23.35 2.41
N GLY A 431 1.81 23.77 1.25
CA GLY A 431 1.10 22.94 0.27
C GLY A 431 0.95 23.68 -1.05
N GLU A 432 0.58 22.97 -2.11
CA GLU A 432 0.34 23.58 -3.42
C GLU A 432 -0.85 24.54 -3.35
N PRO A 433 -0.69 25.80 -3.82
CA PRO A 433 -1.82 26.72 -3.92
C PRO A 433 -2.89 26.20 -4.87
N ILE A 434 -4.15 26.35 -4.49
CA ILE A 434 -5.29 25.99 -5.35
C ILE A 434 -5.53 27.12 -6.35
N PRO A 435 -5.44 26.86 -7.67
CA PRO A 435 -5.47 27.90 -8.71
C PRO A 435 -6.90 28.38 -9.04
N ILE A 436 -7.65 28.76 -8.02
CA ILE A 436 -9.03 29.26 -8.11
C ILE A 436 -9.10 30.65 -7.49
N VAL A 437 -9.95 31.51 -8.08
CA VAL A 437 -10.34 32.77 -7.50
C VAL A 437 -11.82 32.79 -7.17
N HIS A 438 -12.18 33.48 -6.10
CA HIS A 438 -13.56 33.72 -5.70
C HIS A 438 -13.98 35.14 -6.09
N CYS A 439 -14.95 35.24 -6.97
CA CYS A 439 -15.53 36.49 -7.46
C CYS A 439 -16.99 36.56 -7.02
N ASP A 440 -17.41 37.68 -6.42
CA ASP A 440 -18.79 37.87 -5.96
C ASP A 440 -19.82 37.79 -7.11
N LYS A 441 -19.38 38.13 -8.34
CA LYS A 441 -20.24 38.08 -9.53
C LYS A 441 -20.22 36.72 -10.23
N CYS A 442 -19.04 36.08 -10.33
CA CYS A 442 -18.84 34.87 -11.16
C CYS A 442 -18.74 33.58 -10.34
N GLY A 443 -18.68 33.66 -9.00
CA GLY A 443 -18.44 32.51 -8.13
C GLY A 443 -16.98 32.06 -8.15
N TYR A 444 -16.77 30.75 -8.12
CA TYR A 444 -15.43 30.17 -8.23
C TYR A 444 -14.99 30.12 -9.69
N VAL A 445 -13.84 30.71 -9.98
CA VAL A 445 -13.29 30.83 -11.34
C VAL A 445 -11.89 30.27 -11.37
N SER A 446 -11.60 29.39 -12.32
CA SER A 446 -10.26 28.88 -12.55
C SER A 446 -9.31 29.96 -13.09
N LEU A 447 -8.06 29.93 -12.64
CA LEU A 447 -7.01 30.69 -13.32
C LEU A 447 -6.81 30.16 -14.74
N PRO A 448 -6.41 31.01 -15.71
CA PRO A 448 -5.95 30.55 -17.02
C PRO A 448 -4.72 29.64 -16.87
N GLU A 449 -4.63 28.58 -17.68
CA GLU A 449 -3.47 27.68 -17.66
C GLU A 449 -2.15 28.39 -17.92
N SER A 450 -2.18 29.51 -18.68
CA SER A 450 -1.01 30.37 -18.94
C SER A 450 -0.47 31.13 -17.71
N GLU A 451 -1.24 31.20 -16.63
CA GLU A 451 -0.83 31.82 -15.36
C GLU A 451 -0.30 30.80 -14.34
N LEU A 452 -0.22 29.52 -14.72
CA LEU A 452 0.40 28.48 -13.90
C LEU A 452 1.93 28.48 -14.07
N PRO A 453 2.70 28.24 -13.01
CA PRO A 453 2.24 27.95 -11.65
C PRO A 453 1.75 29.19 -10.89
N LEU A 454 0.66 29.07 -10.13
CA LEU A 454 0.37 30.00 -9.05
C LEU A 454 1.33 29.68 -7.90
N GLU A 455 2.36 30.50 -7.74
CA GLU A 455 3.39 30.22 -6.75
C GLU A 455 2.93 30.48 -5.31
N LEU A 456 3.41 29.64 -4.39
CA LEU A 456 3.22 29.83 -2.95
C LEU A 456 4.04 31.07 -2.52
N PRO A 457 3.41 32.11 -1.95
CA PRO A 457 4.13 33.32 -1.56
C PRO A 457 5.03 33.07 -0.35
N ASP A 458 6.19 33.69 -0.29
CA ASP A 458 7.03 33.69 0.90
C ASP A 458 6.36 34.50 2.02
N VAL A 459 6.30 33.93 3.22
CA VAL A 459 5.62 34.51 4.39
C VAL A 459 6.57 34.54 5.60
N GLU A 460 6.45 35.62 6.39
CA GLU A 460 7.19 35.75 7.66
C GLU A 460 6.55 34.86 8.77
N SER A 461 5.23 34.70 8.73
CA SER A 461 4.47 33.88 9.70
C SER A 461 3.49 32.97 9.01
N TYR A 462 3.54 31.70 9.36
CA TYR A 462 2.69 30.63 8.81
C TYR A 462 2.05 29.76 9.91
N MET A 463 1.85 30.36 11.09
CA MET A 463 1.23 29.64 12.22
C MET A 463 -0.22 29.30 11.93
N PRO A 464 -0.67 28.06 12.19
CA PRO A 464 -2.06 27.68 12.04
C PRO A 464 -2.97 28.51 12.93
N THR A 465 -4.11 28.92 12.41
CA THR A 465 -5.08 29.77 13.12
C THR A 465 -6.07 28.95 13.96
N ASP A 466 -6.55 29.50 15.06
CA ASP A 466 -7.54 28.82 15.93
C ASP A 466 -8.95 28.83 15.32
N ASN A 467 -9.28 29.80 14.47
CA ASN A 467 -10.56 29.85 13.76
C ASN A 467 -10.61 28.88 12.57
N GLY A 468 -9.45 28.30 12.18
CA GLY A 468 -9.32 27.34 11.10
C GLY A 468 -9.30 27.96 9.72
N GLU A 469 -8.90 29.23 9.60
CA GLU A 469 -8.54 29.83 8.33
C GLU A 469 -7.07 29.55 8.01
N SER A 470 -6.76 29.50 6.72
CA SER A 470 -5.38 29.35 6.27
C SER A 470 -4.54 30.57 6.67
N PRO A 471 -3.25 30.40 7.04
CA PRO A 471 -2.33 31.52 7.23
C PRO A 471 -2.23 32.44 6.02
N LEU A 472 -2.44 31.95 4.81
CA LEU A 472 -2.45 32.72 3.56
C LEU A 472 -3.57 33.79 3.54
N ALA A 473 -4.68 33.58 4.26
CA ALA A 473 -5.79 34.55 4.31
C ALA A 473 -5.38 35.92 4.87
N ALA A 474 -4.33 35.99 5.67
CA ALA A 474 -3.78 37.21 6.21
C ALA A 474 -2.94 38.03 5.20
N MET A 475 -2.55 37.42 4.08
CA MET A 475 -1.71 38.05 3.04
C MET A 475 -2.56 38.81 2.02
N THR A 476 -3.08 39.96 2.41
CA THR A 476 -4.03 40.72 1.60
C THR A 476 -3.51 41.07 0.20
N ASP A 477 -2.22 41.33 0.04
CA ASP A 477 -1.63 41.70 -1.25
C ASP A 477 -1.58 40.51 -2.21
N TRP A 478 -1.41 39.27 -1.69
CA TRP A 478 -1.48 38.04 -2.48
C TRP A 478 -2.92 37.59 -2.70
N VAL A 479 -3.79 37.71 -1.68
CA VAL A 479 -5.19 37.24 -1.73
C VAL A 479 -6.00 38.06 -2.73
N ASN A 480 -5.88 39.42 -2.69
CA ASN A 480 -6.66 40.30 -3.57
C ASN A 480 -6.14 40.25 -5.01
N THR A 481 -7.04 40.02 -5.94
CA THR A 481 -6.70 39.91 -7.37
C THR A 481 -7.88 40.34 -8.24
N THR A 482 -7.76 40.15 -9.53
CA THR A 482 -8.81 40.38 -10.50
C THR A 482 -9.39 39.07 -10.99
N CYS A 483 -10.71 39.07 -11.23
CA CYS A 483 -11.40 37.89 -11.77
C CYS A 483 -11.00 37.69 -13.24
N PRO A 484 -10.49 36.51 -13.64
CA PRO A 484 -10.16 36.21 -15.04
C PRO A 484 -11.36 36.25 -15.98
N CYS A 485 -12.57 36.04 -15.44
CA CYS A 485 -13.81 36.01 -16.23
C CYS A 485 -14.38 37.40 -16.49
N CYS A 486 -14.54 38.24 -15.47
CA CYS A 486 -15.22 39.52 -15.60
C CYS A 486 -14.32 40.77 -15.38
N GLY A 487 -13.06 40.60 -15.03
CA GLY A 487 -12.11 41.68 -14.75
C GLY A 487 -12.40 42.46 -13.45
N GLY A 488 -13.42 42.07 -12.70
CA GLY A 488 -13.76 42.70 -11.41
C GLY A 488 -12.89 42.23 -10.24
N PRO A 489 -13.05 42.81 -9.05
CA PRO A 489 -12.33 42.38 -7.86
C PRO A 489 -12.62 40.91 -7.53
N ALA A 490 -11.60 40.19 -7.14
CA ALA A 490 -11.72 38.78 -6.73
C ALA A 490 -10.67 38.44 -5.64
N LYS A 491 -10.82 37.30 -5.02
CA LYS A 491 -9.88 36.81 -3.99
C LYS A 491 -9.37 35.44 -4.41
N ARG A 492 -8.05 35.23 -4.28
CA ARG A 492 -7.47 33.91 -4.44
C ARG A 492 -7.94 32.95 -3.34
N GLU A 493 -8.06 31.68 -3.68
CA GLU A 493 -8.24 30.63 -2.68
C GLU A 493 -7.03 30.62 -1.74
N THR A 494 -7.31 30.49 -0.44
CA THR A 494 -6.28 30.53 0.61
C THR A 494 -5.99 29.17 1.22
N ASP A 495 -6.86 28.19 1.02
CA ASP A 495 -6.55 26.79 1.34
C ASP A 495 -5.53 26.26 0.34
N THR A 496 -4.71 25.31 0.79
CA THR A 496 -3.75 24.59 -0.05
C THR A 496 -4.19 23.15 -0.32
N MET A 497 -3.62 22.50 -1.32
CA MET A 497 -3.83 21.11 -1.60
C MET A 497 -3.16 20.23 -0.52
N PRO A 498 -3.64 18.99 -0.29
CA PRO A 498 -2.97 18.07 0.61
C PRO A 498 -1.67 17.55 -0.05
N GLN A 499 -0.74 17.04 0.77
CA GLN A 499 0.47 16.37 0.25
C GLN A 499 0.17 15.26 -0.78
N TRP A 500 -0.99 14.61 -0.62
CA TRP A 500 -1.45 13.55 -1.52
C TRP A 500 -1.73 14.02 -2.95
N ALA A 501 -1.89 15.31 -3.19
CA ALA A 501 -2.08 15.86 -4.53
C ALA A 501 -0.80 15.68 -5.37
N GLY A 502 0.34 16.16 -4.88
CA GLY A 502 1.63 16.01 -5.53
C GLY A 502 2.02 14.54 -5.71
N SER A 503 1.77 13.69 -4.71
CA SER A 503 2.10 12.27 -4.79
C SER A 503 1.14 11.44 -5.66
N SER A 504 0.01 12.01 -6.11
CA SER A 504 -0.95 11.26 -6.93
C SER A 504 -0.57 11.09 -8.40
N TRP A 505 0.51 11.74 -8.87
CA TRP A 505 0.88 11.70 -10.29
C TRP A 505 2.41 11.69 -10.54
N TYR A 506 3.26 11.67 -9.51
CA TYR A 506 4.72 11.77 -9.61
C TYR A 506 5.35 10.71 -10.53
N PHE A 507 4.77 9.52 -10.58
CA PHE A 507 5.20 8.44 -11.47
C PHE A 507 5.06 8.80 -12.96
N LEU A 508 4.16 9.70 -13.31
CA LEU A 508 4.06 10.25 -14.67
C LEU A 508 5.18 11.25 -14.91
N ARG A 509 5.46 12.14 -13.96
CA ARG A 509 6.50 13.15 -14.09
C ARG A 509 7.88 12.55 -14.26
N TYR A 510 8.18 11.45 -13.59
CA TYR A 510 9.46 10.74 -13.76
C TYR A 510 9.74 10.31 -15.21
N THR A 511 8.72 10.12 -16.03
CA THR A 511 8.89 9.70 -17.43
C THR A 511 9.50 10.80 -18.28
N ASP A 512 9.28 12.09 -17.91
CA ASP A 512 9.77 13.27 -18.64
C ASP A 512 9.81 14.51 -17.71
N PRO A 513 10.72 14.52 -16.71
CA PRO A 513 10.67 15.47 -15.60
C PRO A 513 11.01 16.92 -15.97
N HIS A 514 11.68 17.12 -17.11
CA HIS A 514 12.11 18.44 -17.56
C HIS A 514 11.19 19.06 -18.63
N ASN A 515 10.07 18.41 -18.91
CA ASN A 515 9.11 18.92 -19.88
C ASN A 515 8.42 20.20 -19.34
N THR A 516 8.48 21.28 -20.09
CA THR A 516 7.87 22.56 -19.74
C THR A 516 6.49 22.78 -20.36
N GLU A 517 6.15 21.99 -21.38
CA GLU A 517 4.92 22.16 -22.18
C GLU A 517 3.78 21.23 -21.72
N ALA A 518 4.12 20.10 -21.10
CA ALA A 518 3.18 19.12 -20.61
C ALA A 518 3.70 18.48 -19.29
N LEU A 519 2.81 17.80 -18.56
CA LEU A 519 3.21 17.03 -17.36
C LEU A 519 4.27 15.97 -17.69
N ALA A 520 4.22 15.43 -18.89
CA ALA A 520 5.19 14.60 -19.58
C ALA A 520 4.77 14.52 -21.06
N SER A 521 5.71 14.24 -21.96
CA SER A 521 5.41 14.05 -23.38
C SER A 521 4.56 12.80 -23.60
N LYS A 522 3.68 12.84 -24.61
CA LYS A 522 2.87 11.67 -24.97
C LYS A 522 3.75 10.46 -25.30
N GLU A 523 4.84 10.68 -26.01
CA GLU A 523 5.76 9.63 -26.41
C GLU A 523 6.40 8.92 -25.19
N ALA A 524 6.85 9.69 -24.19
CA ALA A 524 7.39 9.13 -22.97
C ALA A 524 6.33 8.36 -22.16
N LEU A 525 5.10 8.91 -22.07
CA LEU A 525 4.01 8.23 -21.40
C LEU A 525 3.61 6.93 -22.10
N ASP A 526 3.50 6.93 -23.43
CA ASP A 526 3.16 5.75 -24.23
C ASP A 526 4.20 4.64 -24.09
N TYR A 527 5.47 5.01 -23.91
CA TYR A 527 6.55 4.04 -23.72
C TYR A 527 6.65 3.52 -22.28
N TRP A 528 6.65 4.41 -21.27
CA TRP A 528 6.94 4.01 -19.89
C TRP A 528 5.73 3.46 -19.12
N MET A 529 4.51 3.92 -19.46
CA MET A 529 3.33 3.50 -18.71
C MET A 529 2.73 2.17 -19.21
N PRO A 530 2.13 1.38 -18.34
CA PRO A 530 2.07 1.50 -16.86
C PRO A 530 3.41 1.21 -16.19
N VAL A 531 3.55 1.59 -14.92
CA VAL A 531 4.66 1.14 -14.06
C VAL A 531 4.63 -0.38 -13.98
N ASP A 532 5.76 -1.05 -14.24
CA ASP A 532 5.79 -2.51 -14.29
C ASP A 532 5.74 -3.13 -12.89
N TRP A 533 6.46 -2.56 -11.93
CA TRP A 533 6.46 -3.03 -10.55
C TRP A 533 6.56 -1.87 -9.57
N TYR A 534 5.55 -1.74 -8.72
CA TYR A 534 5.48 -0.74 -7.67
C TYR A 534 5.49 -1.41 -6.29
N ASN A 535 6.40 -0.99 -5.40
CA ASN A 535 6.46 -1.46 -4.02
C ASN A 535 6.30 -0.31 -3.03
N GLY A 536 5.49 -0.52 -2.00
CA GLY A 536 5.27 0.48 -0.96
C GLY A 536 4.58 -0.06 0.27
N GLY A 537 4.36 0.81 1.27
CA GLY A 537 3.75 0.47 2.54
C GLY A 537 2.28 0.04 2.44
N MET A 538 1.85 -0.83 3.34
CA MET A 538 0.43 -1.24 3.42
C MET A 538 -0.49 -0.11 3.89
N GLU A 539 0.04 0.82 4.69
CA GLU A 539 -0.68 2.00 5.19
C GLU A 539 -1.20 2.91 4.08
N HIS A 540 -0.52 2.92 2.93
CA HIS A 540 -0.90 3.73 1.77
C HIS A 540 -1.97 3.10 0.88
N THR A 541 -2.44 1.89 1.19
CA THR A 541 -3.40 1.14 0.35
C THR A 541 -4.69 1.91 0.11
N THR A 542 -5.22 2.59 1.12
CA THR A 542 -6.47 3.38 1.06
C THR A 542 -6.23 4.89 1.04
N LEU A 543 -4.97 5.32 1.02
CA LEU A 543 -4.52 6.69 0.91
C LEU A 543 -3.93 6.95 -0.49
N HIS A 544 -2.60 7.12 -0.57
CA HIS A 544 -1.88 7.41 -1.80
C HIS A 544 -2.25 6.49 -2.99
N LEU A 545 -2.30 5.17 -2.77
CA LEU A 545 -2.58 4.21 -3.84
C LEU A 545 -3.99 4.41 -4.43
N LEU A 546 -4.98 4.69 -3.58
CA LEU A 546 -6.35 4.93 -4.02
C LEU A 546 -6.46 6.27 -4.77
N TYR A 547 -5.84 7.33 -4.24
CA TYR A 547 -5.87 8.66 -4.85
C TYR A 547 -5.12 8.70 -6.18
N SER A 548 -3.94 8.09 -6.27
CA SER A 548 -3.16 8.02 -7.51
C SER A 548 -3.89 7.23 -8.61
N ARG A 549 -4.58 6.14 -8.25
CA ARG A 549 -5.42 5.41 -9.20
C ARG A 549 -6.62 6.24 -9.67
N PHE A 550 -7.25 7.00 -8.79
CA PHE A 550 -8.34 7.91 -9.15
C PHE A 550 -7.86 8.98 -10.15
N TRP A 551 -6.79 9.70 -9.83
CA TRP A 551 -6.23 10.73 -10.71
C TRP A 551 -5.79 10.16 -12.06
N HIS A 552 -5.14 9.01 -12.04
CA HIS A 552 -4.71 8.34 -13.28
C HIS A 552 -5.88 7.93 -14.18
N LYS A 553 -6.95 7.37 -13.60
CA LYS A 553 -8.17 7.04 -14.34
C LYS A 553 -8.84 8.28 -14.94
N PHE A 554 -8.86 9.38 -14.19
CA PHE A 554 -9.34 10.65 -14.72
C PHE A 554 -8.49 11.14 -15.89
N LEU A 555 -7.17 11.07 -15.78
CA LEU A 555 -6.26 11.42 -16.88
C LEU A 555 -6.42 10.48 -18.08
N TYR A 556 -6.69 9.21 -17.85
CA TYR A 556 -6.99 8.25 -18.90
C TYR A 556 -8.29 8.59 -19.64
N ASP A 557 -9.35 8.91 -18.92
CA ASP A 557 -10.61 9.35 -19.52
C ASP A 557 -10.45 10.62 -20.39
N ASN A 558 -9.48 11.46 -20.04
CA ASN A 558 -9.11 12.68 -20.80
C ASN A 558 -8.00 12.43 -21.85
N GLN A 559 -7.63 11.19 -22.11
CA GLN A 559 -6.63 10.79 -23.13
C GLN A 559 -5.22 11.38 -22.89
N VAL A 560 -4.88 11.69 -21.63
CA VAL A 560 -3.56 12.19 -21.24
C VAL A 560 -2.57 11.04 -21.06
N VAL A 561 -3.04 9.90 -20.55
CA VAL A 561 -2.23 8.70 -20.32
C VAL A 561 -2.74 7.51 -21.14
N PRO A 562 -1.87 6.55 -21.52
CA PRO A 562 -2.22 5.50 -22.48
C PRO A 562 -2.98 4.30 -21.87
N CYS A 563 -3.02 4.16 -20.58
CA CYS A 563 -3.56 2.97 -19.90
C CYS A 563 -4.45 3.34 -18.71
N PRO A 564 -5.45 2.49 -18.36
CA PRO A 564 -6.45 2.82 -17.33
C PRO A 564 -5.95 2.62 -15.88
N GLU A 565 -4.83 1.92 -15.69
CA GLU A 565 -4.22 1.69 -14.38
C GLU A 565 -2.76 2.17 -14.36
N PRO A 566 -2.33 2.85 -13.28
CA PRO A 566 -0.98 3.39 -13.21
C PRO A 566 0.10 2.33 -12.98
N TYR A 567 -0.25 1.25 -12.28
CA TYR A 567 0.69 0.21 -11.86
C TYR A 567 0.20 -1.16 -12.28
N GLN A 568 1.08 -1.96 -12.93
CA GLN A 568 0.75 -3.32 -13.34
C GLN A 568 0.85 -4.29 -12.16
N LYS A 569 1.94 -4.21 -11.40
CA LYS A 569 2.17 -5.06 -10.22
C LYS A 569 2.38 -4.20 -8.98
N ARG A 570 1.70 -4.56 -7.88
CA ARG A 570 1.86 -3.88 -6.58
C ARG A 570 2.16 -4.89 -5.48
N THR A 571 3.30 -4.69 -4.82
CA THR A 571 3.72 -5.47 -3.66
C THR A 571 3.91 -4.57 -2.44
N SER A 572 4.00 -5.17 -1.28
CA SER A 572 4.28 -4.46 -0.04
C SER A 572 5.36 -5.17 0.75
N HIS A 573 6.09 -4.40 1.52
CA HIS A 573 7.14 -4.90 2.41
C HIS A 573 6.67 -4.92 3.87
N GLY A 574 7.29 -5.78 4.66
CA GLY A 574 7.13 -5.78 6.11
C GLY A 574 7.97 -4.71 6.79
N MET A 575 7.54 -4.27 7.96
CA MET A 575 8.28 -3.27 8.75
C MET A 575 9.52 -3.86 9.41
N ILE A 576 10.59 -3.07 9.48
CA ILE A 576 11.71 -3.35 10.39
C ILE A 576 11.37 -2.77 11.76
N LEU A 577 11.33 -3.65 12.74
CA LEU A 577 11.05 -3.35 14.14
C LEU A 577 12.38 -3.17 14.91
N GLY A 578 12.32 -2.52 16.06
CA GLY A 578 13.44 -2.47 16.98
C GLY A 578 13.82 -3.88 17.49
N GLU A 579 14.96 -4.02 18.15
CA GLU A 579 15.43 -5.30 18.72
C GLU A 579 14.43 -5.95 19.69
N ASN A 580 13.60 -5.13 20.34
CA ASN A 580 12.53 -5.57 21.24
C ASN A 580 11.23 -5.96 20.54
N GLY A 581 11.18 -5.94 19.19
CA GLY A 581 9.99 -6.24 18.41
C GLY A 581 8.96 -5.11 18.32
N GLU A 582 9.26 -3.92 18.81
CA GLU A 582 8.39 -2.76 18.74
C GLU A 582 8.69 -1.89 17.50
N LYS A 583 7.67 -1.16 17.04
CA LYS A 583 7.85 -0.18 15.95
C LYS A 583 8.89 0.85 16.33
N MET A 584 9.86 1.08 15.45
CA MET A 584 10.86 2.14 15.63
C MET A 584 10.20 3.51 15.60
N SER A 585 10.51 4.34 16.60
CA SER A 585 10.10 5.74 16.62
C SER A 585 11.11 6.60 17.37
N LYS A 586 11.23 7.86 16.95
CA LYS A 586 12.13 8.84 17.62
C LYS A 586 11.74 9.08 19.08
N SER A 587 10.45 9.05 19.38
CA SER A 587 9.94 9.24 20.74
C SER A 587 10.29 8.08 21.68
N ARG A 588 10.53 6.88 21.15
CA ARG A 588 10.95 5.69 21.92
C ARG A 588 12.46 5.53 22.01
N GLY A 589 13.21 6.31 21.26
CA GLY A 589 14.68 6.24 21.22
C GLY A 589 15.25 4.92 20.67
N ASN A 590 14.46 4.13 19.92
CA ASN A 590 14.82 2.82 19.39
C ASN A 590 15.08 2.83 17.88
N VAL A 591 15.27 4.01 17.29
CA VAL A 591 15.58 4.17 15.86
C VAL A 591 17.05 3.86 15.60
N VAL A 592 17.32 2.99 14.61
CA VAL A 592 18.66 2.70 14.11
C VAL A 592 18.93 3.57 12.88
N ASN A 593 20.03 4.32 12.92
CA ASN A 593 20.45 5.18 11.81
C ASN A 593 21.22 4.36 10.78
N PRO A 594 20.83 4.36 9.50
CA PRO A 594 21.56 3.64 8.46
C PRO A 594 23.02 4.12 8.30
N ASP A 595 23.31 5.39 8.58
CA ASP A 595 24.67 5.91 8.47
C ASP A 595 25.64 5.22 9.42
N ASP A 596 25.21 4.92 10.63
CA ASP A 596 26.06 4.21 11.61
C ASP A 596 26.41 2.81 11.08
N ILE A 597 25.43 2.11 10.52
CA ILE A 597 25.64 0.78 9.94
C ILE A 597 26.53 0.84 8.70
N VAL A 598 26.31 1.81 7.82
CA VAL A 598 27.16 2.00 6.62
C VAL A 598 28.59 2.35 7.02
N ASN A 599 28.77 3.23 8.00
CA ASN A 599 30.09 3.61 8.49
C ASN A 599 30.84 2.43 9.13
N ASP A 600 30.18 1.61 9.93
CA ASP A 600 30.80 0.55 10.71
C ASP A 600 30.97 -0.74 9.91
N TYR A 601 30.00 -1.09 9.06
CA TYR A 601 29.94 -2.37 8.36
C TYR A 601 29.89 -2.27 6.83
N GLY A 602 29.53 -1.12 6.27
CA GLY A 602 29.40 -0.88 4.84
C GLY A 602 27.96 -0.96 4.31
N ALA A 603 27.72 -0.25 3.20
CA ALA A 603 26.44 -0.22 2.50
C ALA A 603 26.02 -1.61 1.99
N ASP A 604 26.93 -2.35 1.39
CA ASP A 604 26.66 -3.71 0.90
C ASP A 604 26.26 -4.66 2.03
N THR A 605 26.81 -4.47 3.23
CA THR A 605 26.41 -5.24 4.42
C THR A 605 24.98 -4.91 4.83
N LEU A 606 24.62 -3.63 4.89
CA LEU A 606 23.25 -3.21 5.22
C LEU A 606 22.25 -3.72 4.19
N ARG A 607 22.53 -3.55 2.90
CA ARG A 607 21.69 -4.06 1.80
C ARG A 607 21.47 -5.58 1.91
N THR A 608 22.55 -6.33 2.13
CA THR A 608 22.49 -7.80 2.30
C THR A 608 21.64 -8.17 3.51
N TYR A 609 21.83 -7.49 4.63
CA TYR A 609 21.10 -7.75 5.86
C TYR A 609 19.59 -7.46 5.73
N GLU A 610 19.22 -6.31 5.16
CA GLU A 610 17.82 -5.92 4.91
C GLU A 610 17.07 -6.98 4.08
N MET A 611 17.77 -7.63 3.15
CA MET A 611 17.20 -8.67 2.30
C MET A 611 17.25 -10.06 2.93
N PHE A 612 18.14 -10.28 3.90
CA PHE A 612 18.34 -11.60 4.53
C PHE A 612 17.57 -11.79 5.86
N ILE A 613 17.17 -10.70 6.53
CA ILE A 613 16.57 -10.71 7.87
C ILE A 613 15.30 -11.55 8.00
N GLY A 614 14.58 -11.84 6.89
CA GLY A 614 13.35 -12.63 6.88
C GLY A 614 12.59 -12.52 5.56
N ALA A 615 11.39 -13.10 5.51
CA ALA A 615 10.51 -12.95 4.36
C ALA A 615 10.21 -11.46 4.13
N PHE A 616 10.25 -11.03 2.87
CA PHE A 616 10.20 -9.61 2.53
C PHE A 616 8.89 -8.92 2.93
N ASP A 617 7.77 -9.63 2.84
CA ASP A 617 6.42 -9.15 3.14
C ASP A 617 6.04 -9.22 4.62
N LEU A 618 6.90 -9.81 5.47
CA LEU A 618 6.71 -9.92 6.91
C LEU A 618 7.58 -8.92 7.68
N SER A 619 7.06 -8.46 8.80
CA SER A 619 7.85 -7.64 9.74
C SER A 619 8.94 -8.49 10.40
N ALA A 620 10.10 -7.87 10.63
CA ALA A 620 11.24 -8.52 11.26
C ALA A 620 11.91 -7.58 12.27
N SER A 621 12.39 -8.14 13.39
CA SER A 621 13.11 -7.38 14.40
C SER A 621 14.57 -7.19 14.01
N TRP A 622 15.08 -5.98 14.18
CA TRP A 622 16.47 -5.64 13.96
C TRP A 622 17.42 -6.51 14.83
N SER A 623 18.53 -6.90 14.27
CA SER A 623 19.56 -7.65 15.01
C SER A 623 20.98 -7.25 14.55
N GLU A 624 21.73 -6.64 15.43
CA GLU A 624 23.12 -6.28 15.13
C GLU A 624 24.01 -7.51 14.87
N ASN A 625 23.72 -8.64 15.53
CA ASN A 625 24.44 -9.89 15.27
C ASN A 625 24.16 -10.42 13.85
N GLY A 626 22.95 -10.19 13.32
CA GLY A 626 22.62 -10.51 11.94
C GLY A 626 23.42 -9.66 10.95
N VAL A 627 23.58 -8.36 11.22
CA VAL A 627 24.42 -7.44 10.43
C VAL A 627 25.86 -7.95 10.40
N LYS A 628 26.43 -8.29 11.56
CA LYS A 628 27.80 -8.86 11.66
C LYS A 628 27.92 -10.18 10.88
N GLY A 629 26.85 -10.98 10.85
CA GLY A 629 26.79 -12.21 10.05
C GLY A 629 26.90 -11.94 8.56
N CYS A 630 26.15 -10.96 8.05
CA CYS A 630 26.24 -10.54 6.66
C CYS A 630 27.60 -9.92 6.31
N ARG A 631 28.20 -9.14 7.21
CA ARG A 631 29.57 -8.63 7.03
C ARG A 631 30.58 -9.77 6.86
N ARG A 632 30.54 -10.81 7.72
CA ARG A 632 31.40 -11.98 7.59
C ARG A 632 31.17 -12.74 6.28
N PHE A 633 29.98 -12.82 5.79
CA PHE A 633 29.66 -13.40 4.48
C PHE A 633 30.38 -12.65 3.37
N LEU A 634 30.29 -11.32 3.31
CA LEU A 634 30.96 -10.50 2.30
C LEU A 634 32.49 -10.57 2.41
N GLU A 635 33.05 -10.61 3.61
CA GLU A 635 34.48 -10.81 3.81
C GLU A 635 34.98 -12.18 3.31
N ARG A 636 34.15 -13.21 3.41
CA ARG A 636 34.44 -14.53 2.83
C ARG A 636 34.34 -14.51 1.30
N VAL A 637 33.37 -13.78 0.74
CA VAL A 637 33.28 -13.56 -0.71
C VAL A 637 34.56 -12.88 -1.21
N TRP A 638 35.00 -11.82 -0.50
CA TRP A 638 36.26 -11.14 -0.80
C TRP A 638 37.47 -12.09 -0.83
N LYS A 639 37.56 -13.00 0.13
CA LYS A 639 38.67 -13.95 0.24
C LYS A 639 38.69 -15.06 -0.82
N LEU A 640 37.60 -15.25 -1.59
CA LEU A 640 37.63 -16.22 -2.70
C LEU A 640 38.69 -15.89 -3.76
N GLN A 641 39.13 -14.62 -3.85
CA GLN A 641 40.23 -14.20 -4.71
C GLN A 641 41.53 -14.97 -4.41
N ASP A 642 41.76 -15.41 -3.17
CA ASP A 642 42.98 -16.12 -2.75
C ASP A 642 43.05 -17.57 -3.26
N ILE A 643 41.91 -18.13 -3.68
CA ILE A 643 41.77 -19.49 -4.21
C ILE A 643 41.32 -19.52 -5.68
N LEU A 644 41.45 -18.35 -6.37
CA LEU A 644 41.11 -18.21 -7.78
C LEU A 644 42.05 -19.02 -8.67
N THR A 645 41.48 -19.75 -9.61
CA THR A 645 42.20 -20.55 -10.61
C THR A 645 41.76 -20.16 -12.02
N GLU A 646 42.62 -20.44 -13.01
CA GLU A 646 42.27 -20.23 -14.41
C GLU A 646 41.13 -21.17 -14.86
N GLY A 647 40.42 -20.77 -15.89
CA GLY A 647 39.29 -21.50 -16.49
C GLY A 647 38.07 -20.66 -16.60
N ASP A 648 37.51 -20.54 -17.82
CA ASP A 648 36.36 -19.72 -18.12
C ASP A 648 35.02 -20.44 -17.91
N GLY A 649 35.05 -21.76 -17.73
CA GLY A 649 33.89 -22.63 -17.49
C GLY A 649 33.73 -23.02 -16.03
N TYR A 650 32.69 -23.84 -15.78
CA TYR A 650 32.49 -24.47 -14.48
C TYR A 650 33.23 -25.80 -14.41
N SER A 651 33.80 -26.09 -13.30
CA SER A 651 34.37 -27.41 -13.01
C SER A 651 33.28 -28.47 -12.89
N SER A 652 33.58 -29.70 -13.27
CA SER A 652 32.62 -30.77 -13.37
C SER A 652 31.87 -31.09 -12.05
N ASP A 653 32.52 -30.88 -10.92
CA ASP A 653 31.97 -31.07 -9.56
C ASP A 653 31.09 -29.90 -9.09
N MET A 654 31.15 -28.75 -9.78
CA MET A 654 30.38 -27.56 -9.47
C MET A 654 29.29 -27.24 -10.51
N GLU A 655 29.36 -27.86 -11.70
CA GLU A 655 28.49 -27.47 -12.82
C GLU A 655 26.99 -27.53 -12.45
N THR A 656 26.53 -28.62 -11.89
CA THR A 656 25.13 -28.78 -11.47
C THR A 656 24.72 -27.76 -10.41
N LYS A 657 25.59 -27.52 -9.40
CA LYS A 657 25.34 -26.53 -8.34
C LYS A 657 25.28 -25.12 -8.88
N MET A 658 26.14 -24.78 -9.85
CA MET A 658 26.12 -23.48 -10.52
C MET A 658 24.78 -23.25 -11.24
N HIS A 659 24.32 -24.20 -12.05
CA HIS A 659 23.04 -24.08 -12.76
C HIS A 659 21.84 -24.06 -11.80
N GLN A 660 21.84 -24.87 -10.74
CA GLN A 660 20.82 -24.86 -9.68
C GLN A 660 20.78 -23.49 -8.97
N THR A 661 21.95 -22.90 -8.66
CA THR A 661 22.05 -21.60 -7.98
C THR A 661 21.57 -20.47 -8.89
N ILE A 662 21.96 -20.44 -10.16
CA ILE A 662 21.48 -19.45 -11.15
C ILE A 662 19.95 -19.49 -11.22
N LYS A 663 19.38 -20.69 -11.40
CA LYS A 663 17.92 -20.90 -11.45
C LYS A 663 17.24 -20.39 -10.20
N LYS A 664 17.75 -20.78 -9.03
CA LYS A 664 17.17 -20.42 -7.75
C LYS A 664 17.21 -18.93 -7.48
N VAL A 665 18.37 -18.29 -7.63
CA VAL A 665 18.54 -16.85 -7.40
C VAL A 665 17.66 -16.05 -8.37
N SER A 666 17.65 -16.46 -9.66
CA SER A 666 16.81 -15.80 -10.68
C SER A 666 15.33 -15.82 -10.33
N ASN A 667 14.81 -16.99 -9.91
CA ASN A 667 13.42 -17.17 -9.52
C ASN A 667 13.10 -16.47 -8.18
N ASP A 668 14.00 -16.52 -7.23
CA ASP A 668 13.79 -15.91 -5.91
C ASP A 668 13.72 -14.38 -5.99
N PHE A 669 14.53 -13.74 -6.86
CA PHE A 669 14.44 -12.29 -7.09
C PHE A 669 13.12 -11.86 -7.73
N GLU A 670 12.55 -12.66 -8.64
CA GLU A 670 11.22 -12.38 -9.24
C GLU A 670 10.08 -12.49 -8.21
N ASN A 671 10.27 -13.29 -7.16
CA ASN A 671 9.26 -13.60 -6.17
C ASN A 671 9.52 -12.96 -4.78
N LEU A 672 10.42 -11.97 -4.70
CA LEU A 672 10.79 -11.28 -3.46
C LEU A 672 11.31 -12.22 -2.35
N LYS A 673 11.88 -13.37 -2.73
CA LYS A 673 12.45 -14.37 -1.82
C LYS A 673 13.96 -14.13 -1.62
N TYR A 674 14.31 -12.89 -1.32
CA TYR A 674 15.74 -12.47 -1.23
C TYR A 674 16.52 -13.25 -0.18
N ASN A 675 15.91 -13.56 0.97
CA ASN A 675 16.53 -14.33 2.04
C ASN A 675 16.97 -15.71 1.57
N THR A 676 16.15 -16.39 0.75
CA THR A 676 16.49 -17.71 0.22
C THR A 676 17.48 -17.64 -0.93
N ALA A 677 17.47 -16.57 -1.73
CA ALA A 677 18.49 -16.30 -2.74
C ALA A 677 19.88 -16.11 -2.10
N ILE A 678 19.95 -15.26 -1.07
CA ILE A 678 21.21 -15.01 -0.34
C ILE A 678 21.69 -16.30 0.35
N ALA A 679 20.78 -17.08 0.94
CA ALA A 679 21.13 -18.38 1.52
C ALA A 679 21.70 -19.36 0.49
N ALA A 680 21.18 -19.37 -0.74
CA ALA A 680 21.74 -20.18 -1.83
C ALA A 680 23.16 -19.73 -2.21
N LEU A 681 23.40 -18.41 -2.26
CA LEU A 681 24.74 -17.86 -2.47
C LEU A 681 25.71 -18.20 -1.32
N MET A 682 25.24 -18.16 -0.06
CA MET A 682 26.04 -18.59 1.09
C MET A 682 26.39 -20.09 1.02
N THR A 683 25.48 -20.93 0.55
CA THR A 683 25.70 -22.36 0.35
C THR A 683 26.75 -22.59 -0.73
N LEU A 684 26.62 -21.91 -1.87
CA LEU A 684 27.62 -22.01 -2.96
C LEU A 684 28.99 -21.52 -2.54
N LEU A 685 29.10 -20.44 -1.73
CA LEU A 685 30.32 -19.97 -1.12
C LEU A 685 30.96 -21.06 -0.24
N ASN A 686 30.17 -21.77 0.56
CA ASN A 686 30.64 -22.86 1.40
C ASN A 686 31.22 -24.02 0.56
N ASP A 687 30.59 -24.33 -0.56
CA ASP A 687 31.08 -25.37 -1.49
C ASP A 687 32.40 -24.99 -2.10
N PHE A 688 32.61 -23.75 -2.54
CA PHE A 688 33.92 -23.26 -3.02
C PHE A 688 35.00 -23.28 -1.93
N ALA A 689 34.66 -22.83 -0.73
CA ALA A 689 35.59 -22.86 0.39
C ALA A 689 36.00 -24.30 0.78
N LYS A 690 35.07 -25.24 0.74
CA LYS A 690 35.35 -26.68 0.99
C LYS A 690 36.20 -27.27 -0.13
N LYS A 691 35.93 -26.92 -1.37
CA LYS A 691 36.72 -27.36 -2.53
C LYS A 691 38.14 -26.76 -2.49
N GLY A 692 38.33 -25.58 -1.95
CA GLY A 692 39.62 -24.86 -1.87
C GLY A 692 40.11 -24.29 -3.21
N SER A 693 39.22 -24.18 -4.21
CA SER A 693 39.50 -23.55 -5.50
C SER A 693 38.18 -23.02 -6.12
N ILE A 694 38.31 -21.99 -6.95
CA ILE A 694 37.21 -21.42 -7.75
C ILE A 694 37.79 -21.01 -9.11
N THR A 695 37.12 -21.39 -10.21
CA THR A 695 37.54 -20.96 -11.56
C THR A 695 37.10 -19.51 -11.82
N LYS A 696 37.78 -18.85 -12.79
CA LYS A 696 37.35 -17.52 -13.24
C LYS A 696 35.90 -17.51 -13.70
N GLY A 697 35.43 -18.56 -14.39
CA GLY A 697 34.02 -18.68 -14.84
C GLY A 697 33.05 -18.83 -13.69
N GLU A 698 33.35 -19.66 -12.69
CA GLU A 698 32.56 -19.83 -11.47
C GLU A 698 32.47 -18.53 -10.67
N TYR A 699 33.59 -17.84 -10.47
CA TYR A 699 33.62 -16.59 -9.70
C TYR A 699 32.89 -15.47 -10.44
N ARG A 700 33.12 -15.35 -11.75
CA ARG A 700 32.35 -14.41 -12.60
C ARG A 700 30.88 -14.58 -12.40
N THR A 701 30.33 -15.78 -12.53
CA THR A 701 28.92 -16.06 -12.36
C THR A 701 28.44 -15.76 -10.94
N PHE A 702 29.18 -16.15 -9.92
CA PHE A 702 28.87 -15.83 -8.53
C PHE A 702 28.77 -14.32 -8.29
N LEU A 703 29.70 -13.52 -8.82
CA LEU A 703 29.70 -12.07 -8.71
C LEU A 703 28.50 -11.44 -9.42
N LEU A 704 28.14 -11.96 -10.61
CA LEU A 704 26.96 -11.49 -11.35
C LEU A 704 25.65 -11.72 -10.55
N LEU A 705 25.52 -12.89 -9.92
CA LEU A 705 24.35 -13.22 -9.10
C LEU A 705 24.27 -12.39 -7.81
N LEU A 706 25.43 -12.07 -7.22
CA LEU A 706 25.50 -11.30 -5.96
C LEU A 706 25.41 -9.79 -6.19
N ASN A 707 25.80 -9.29 -7.36
CA ASN A 707 25.89 -7.85 -7.65
C ASN A 707 24.62 -7.06 -7.33
N PRO A 708 23.41 -7.53 -7.67
CA PRO A 708 22.21 -6.77 -7.32
C PRO A 708 22.05 -6.53 -5.81
N VAL A 709 22.54 -7.44 -4.98
CA VAL A 709 22.47 -7.33 -3.50
C VAL A 709 23.62 -6.49 -2.96
N ALA A 710 24.84 -6.78 -3.39
CA ALA A 710 26.10 -6.17 -2.89
C ALA A 710 26.93 -5.61 -4.06
N PRO A 711 26.50 -4.47 -4.63
CA PRO A 711 27.08 -3.97 -5.88
C PRO A 711 28.51 -3.46 -5.76
N HIS A 712 28.90 -2.85 -4.64
CA HIS A 712 30.21 -2.23 -4.53
C HIS A 712 31.35 -3.27 -4.43
N ILE A 713 31.18 -4.26 -3.57
CA ILE A 713 32.20 -5.31 -3.39
C ILE A 713 32.37 -6.15 -4.66
N THR A 714 31.27 -6.43 -5.35
CA THR A 714 31.31 -7.26 -6.58
C THR A 714 31.96 -6.51 -7.73
N GLU A 715 31.73 -5.22 -7.88
CA GLU A 715 32.46 -4.39 -8.86
C GLU A 715 33.96 -4.32 -8.55
N GLU A 716 34.31 -4.16 -7.28
CA GLU A 716 35.74 -4.10 -6.91
C GLU A 716 36.47 -5.42 -7.15
N ILE A 717 35.85 -6.55 -6.78
CA ILE A 717 36.42 -7.87 -7.06
C ILE A 717 36.54 -8.10 -8.57
N TRP A 718 35.52 -7.72 -9.35
CA TRP A 718 35.54 -7.83 -10.80
C TRP A 718 36.70 -7.09 -11.41
N ASN A 719 36.92 -5.85 -11.01
CA ASN A 719 38.04 -5.03 -11.46
C ASN A 719 39.38 -5.59 -11.02
N THR A 720 39.49 -6.01 -9.76
CA THR A 720 40.75 -6.54 -9.19
C THR A 720 41.14 -7.88 -9.83
N CYS A 721 40.18 -8.74 -10.16
CA CYS A 721 40.43 -10.02 -10.82
C CYS A 721 40.67 -9.89 -12.32
N GLY A 722 40.58 -8.67 -12.89
CA GLY A 722 40.89 -8.38 -14.29
C GLY A 722 39.82 -8.88 -15.27
N TYR A 723 38.55 -8.92 -14.88
CA TYR A 723 37.44 -9.12 -15.79
C TYR A 723 37.21 -7.88 -16.66
N GLU A 724 36.73 -8.08 -17.88
CA GLU A 724 36.49 -7.01 -18.84
C GLU A 724 35.23 -6.20 -18.49
N GLY A 725 35.30 -4.87 -18.63
CA GLY A 725 34.21 -3.94 -18.38
C GLY A 725 33.80 -3.86 -16.90
N TYR A 726 32.54 -3.47 -16.66
CA TYR A 726 31.93 -3.36 -15.33
C TYR A 726 30.83 -4.39 -15.14
N VAL A 727 30.56 -4.82 -13.90
CA VAL A 727 29.51 -5.80 -13.61
C VAL A 727 28.14 -5.34 -14.08
N TYR A 728 27.80 -4.06 -13.86
CA TYR A 728 26.50 -3.52 -14.28
C TYR A 728 26.27 -3.49 -15.81
N GLN A 729 27.32 -3.71 -16.60
CA GLN A 729 27.25 -3.80 -18.07
C GLN A 729 27.16 -5.24 -18.58
N GLN A 730 27.26 -6.22 -17.70
CA GLN A 730 27.27 -7.63 -18.07
C GLN A 730 25.84 -8.16 -18.25
N THR A 731 25.75 -9.32 -18.91
CA THR A 731 24.49 -10.03 -19.09
C THR A 731 24.18 -10.93 -17.89
N TRP A 732 22.91 -11.02 -17.49
CA TRP A 732 22.44 -11.91 -16.44
C TRP A 732 22.74 -13.37 -16.80
N PRO A 733 23.32 -14.19 -15.88
CA PRO A 733 23.66 -15.57 -16.17
C PRO A 733 22.41 -16.41 -16.49
N GLU A 734 22.55 -17.26 -17.50
CA GLU A 734 21.54 -18.24 -17.87
C GLU A 734 21.87 -19.61 -17.31
N TYR A 735 20.88 -20.43 -17.06
CA TYR A 735 21.06 -21.83 -16.63
C TYR A 735 20.52 -22.78 -17.67
N ASP A 736 21.14 -23.95 -17.74
CA ASP A 736 20.66 -25.09 -18.54
C ASP A 736 19.82 -26.00 -17.63
N GLU A 737 18.54 -26.16 -17.95
CA GLU A 737 17.61 -26.98 -17.15
C GLU A 737 18.11 -28.43 -17.00
N ALA A 738 18.68 -28.99 -18.07
CA ALA A 738 19.21 -30.36 -18.07
C ALA A 738 20.37 -30.57 -17.08
N LYS A 739 21.13 -29.48 -16.82
CA LYS A 739 22.27 -29.48 -15.90
C LYS A 739 21.90 -29.18 -14.45
N THR A 740 20.63 -28.84 -14.19
CA THR A 740 20.13 -28.64 -12.82
C THR A 740 19.79 -29.95 -12.11
N VAL A 741 19.76 -31.07 -12.83
CA VAL A 741 19.43 -32.38 -12.28
C VAL A 741 20.73 -33.02 -11.74
N GLU A 742 20.70 -33.44 -10.47
CA GLU A 742 21.79 -34.21 -9.92
C GLU A 742 21.76 -35.63 -10.52
N ASN A 743 22.83 -35.96 -11.27
CA ASN A 743 23.00 -37.28 -11.81
C ASN A 743 23.50 -38.28 -10.73
N THR A 744 23.93 -37.77 -9.57
CA THR A 744 24.37 -38.56 -8.45
C THR A 744 23.65 -38.20 -7.15
N ILE A 745 23.40 -39.19 -6.30
CA ILE A 745 22.79 -39.03 -4.98
C ILE A 745 23.70 -39.65 -3.93
N GLU A 746 23.85 -38.98 -2.79
CA GLU A 746 24.54 -39.54 -1.63
C GLU A 746 23.54 -40.42 -0.82
N ILE A 747 23.91 -41.68 -0.64
CA ILE A 747 23.09 -42.64 0.11
C ILE A 747 23.91 -43.10 1.34
N ALA A 748 23.24 -43.06 2.50
CA ALA A 748 23.84 -43.59 3.72
C ALA A 748 24.02 -45.10 3.66
N VAL A 749 25.23 -45.58 3.96
CA VAL A 749 25.59 -47.00 4.08
C VAL A 749 25.60 -47.39 5.56
N GLN A 750 24.76 -48.30 5.89
CA GLN A 750 24.63 -48.85 7.25
C GLN A 750 25.23 -50.24 7.32
N ILE A 751 25.80 -50.57 8.48
CA ILE A 751 26.14 -51.95 8.87
C ILE A 751 25.34 -52.26 10.13
N ASN A 752 24.55 -53.31 10.09
CA ASN A 752 23.66 -53.72 11.19
C ASN A 752 22.78 -52.55 11.72
N GLY A 753 22.25 -51.71 10.80
CA GLY A 753 21.37 -50.55 11.13
C GLY A 753 22.11 -49.29 11.63
N LYS A 754 23.43 -49.28 11.75
CA LYS A 754 24.21 -48.10 12.13
C LYS A 754 24.95 -47.54 10.92
N THR A 755 24.79 -46.24 10.63
CA THR A 755 25.48 -45.58 9.52
C THR A 755 26.98 -45.61 9.72
N ARG A 756 27.68 -46.12 8.72
CA ARG A 756 29.11 -46.34 8.71
C ARG A 756 29.88 -45.62 7.58
N GLY A 757 29.14 -45.19 6.57
CA GLY A 757 29.67 -44.45 5.44
C GLY A 757 28.56 -43.80 4.62
N VAL A 758 28.95 -43.05 3.61
CA VAL A 758 28.07 -42.44 2.60
C VAL A 758 28.66 -42.79 1.24
N VAL A 759 27.84 -43.27 0.31
CA VAL A 759 28.25 -43.59 -1.06
C VAL A 759 27.51 -42.71 -2.05
N ALA A 760 28.28 -42.08 -2.98
CA ALA A 760 27.70 -41.34 -4.11
C ALA A 760 27.36 -42.33 -5.25
N LEU A 761 26.10 -42.40 -5.64
CA LEU A 761 25.57 -43.28 -6.67
C LEU A 761 24.87 -42.49 -7.77
N ALA A 762 24.91 -42.94 -9.01
CA ALA A 762 24.00 -42.43 -10.03
C ALA A 762 22.55 -42.58 -9.59
N VAL A 763 21.71 -41.59 -9.90
CA VAL A 763 20.28 -41.58 -9.49
C VAL A 763 19.52 -42.78 -10.03
N ASP A 764 20.00 -43.35 -11.16
CA ASP A 764 19.49 -44.55 -11.85
C ASP A 764 20.33 -45.80 -11.60
N ALA A 765 21.27 -45.75 -10.63
CA ALA A 765 22.12 -46.88 -10.30
C ALA A 765 21.29 -48.10 -9.93
N ASP A 766 21.60 -49.23 -10.55
CA ASP A 766 20.98 -50.52 -10.21
C ASP A 766 21.45 -51.01 -8.85
N LYS A 767 20.74 -52.00 -8.33
CA LYS A 767 21.00 -52.57 -7.01
C LYS A 767 22.42 -53.14 -6.90
N GLU A 768 22.89 -53.78 -7.95
CA GLU A 768 24.21 -54.45 -7.93
C GLU A 768 25.35 -53.43 -7.86
N THR A 769 25.31 -52.43 -8.70
CA THR A 769 26.25 -51.29 -8.69
C THR A 769 26.22 -50.55 -7.35
N ALA A 770 25.02 -50.31 -6.80
CA ALA A 770 24.84 -49.63 -5.54
C ALA A 770 25.48 -50.39 -4.35
N LEU A 771 25.26 -51.69 -4.30
CA LEU A 771 25.81 -52.57 -3.26
C LEU A 771 27.33 -52.71 -3.39
N SER A 772 27.84 -52.87 -4.62
CA SER A 772 29.30 -52.94 -4.86
C SER A 772 30.02 -51.71 -4.34
N LYS A 773 29.58 -50.50 -4.76
CA LYS A 773 30.18 -49.26 -4.31
C LYS A 773 29.99 -48.98 -2.81
N ALA A 774 28.87 -49.38 -2.25
CA ALA A 774 28.63 -49.26 -0.81
C ALA A 774 29.62 -50.12 0.00
N LYS A 775 29.90 -51.32 -0.45
CA LYS A 775 30.89 -52.21 0.18
C LYS A 775 32.32 -51.62 0.12
N GLU A 776 32.70 -51.04 -0.99
CA GLU A 776 34.00 -50.32 -1.12
C GLU A 776 34.14 -49.21 -0.08
N VAL A 777 33.09 -48.40 0.11
CA VAL A 777 33.11 -47.26 1.06
C VAL A 777 33.24 -47.68 2.53
N VAL A 778 32.71 -48.86 2.87
CA VAL A 778 32.75 -49.40 4.25
C VAL A 778 33.60 -50.67 4.39
N ALA A 779 34.53 -50.89 3.46
CA ALA A 779 35.35 -52.09 3.41
C ALA A 779 36.15 -52.34 4.70
N ASP A 780 36.67 -51.28 5.32
CA ASP A 780 37.35 -51.30 6.60
C ASP A 780 36.51 -51.71 7.82
N LYS A 781 35.17 -51.64 7.66
CA LYS A 781 34.19 -51.94 8.71
C LYS A 781 33.41 -53.22 8.46
N LEU A 782 33.66 -53.86 7.31
CA LEU A 782 33.07 -55.17 6.98
C LEU A 782 33.97 -56.30 7.52
N THR A 783 33.81 -56.63 8.80
CA THR A 783 34.66 -57.62 9.50
C THR A 783 34.03 -59.00 9.68
N GLY A 784 32.78 -59.16 9.33
CA GLY A 784 31.99 -60.39 9.48
C GLY A 784 31.46 -60.93 8.15
N THR A 785 30.80 -62.07 8.24
CA THR A 785 30.13 -62.69 7.07
C THR A 785 28.84 -61.93 6.76
N ILE A 786 28.67 -61.46 5.53
CA ILE A 786 27.47 -60.75 5.09
C ILE A 786 26.32 -61.77 4.98
N ILE A 787 25.22 -61.49 5.72
CA ILE A 787 24.02 -62.34 5.77
C ILE A 787 22.95 -61.81 4.85
N LYS A 788 22.77 -60.44 4.79
CA LYS A 788 21.72 -59.81 4.03
C LYS A 788 22.14 -58.44 3.57
N GLU A 789 21.76 -58.07 2.34
CA GLU A 789 21.99 -56.75 1.74
C GLU A 789 20.67 -56.18 1.37
N ILE A 790 20.40 -55.00 1.91
CA ILE A 790 19.15 -54.24 1.72
C ILE A 790 19.48 -52.92 1.00
N TYR A 791 18.92 -52.73 -0.17
CA TYR A 791 19.01 -51.46 -0.92
C TYR A 791 17.61 -50.91 -1.07
N VAL A 792 17.39 -49.74 -0.54
CA VAL A 792 16.19 -48.94 -0.77
C VAL A 792 16.63 -47.77 -1.69
N PRO A 793 16.21 -47.78 -2.96
CA PRO A 793 16.62 -46.78 -3.93
C PRO A 793 16.45 -45.35 -3.40
N LYS A 794 17.46 -44.53 -3.59
CA LYS A 794 17.50 -43.12 -3.19
C LYS A 794 17.36 -42.82 -1.69
N LYS A 795 17.41 -43.86 -0.83
CA LYS A 795 17.24 -43.65 0.62
C LYS A 795 18.38 -44.23 1.44
N ILE A 796 18.65 -45.51 1.34
CA ILE A 796 19.58 -46.19 2.27
C ILE A 796 20.09 -47.50 1.72
N ILE A 797 21.33 -47.86 2.07
CA ILE A 797 21.89 -49.18 1.93
C ILE A 797 22.19 -49.73 3.31
N ASN A 798 21.71 -50.95 3.64
CA ASN A 798 22.06 -51.57 4.92
C ASN A 798 22.64 -52.96 4.66
N ILE A 799 23.88 -53.18 5.09
CA ILE A 799 24.59 -54.45 5.03
C ILE A 799 24.50 -55.10 6.41
N VAL A 800 23.89 -56.27 6.47
CA VAL A 800 23.74 -57.05 7.71
C VAL A 800 24.86 -58.10 7.71
N GLN A 801 25.75 -58.06 8.72
CA GLN A 801 26.82 -58.98 8.91
C GLN A 801 26.76 -59.66 10.31
N LYS A 802 27.30 -60.87 10.40
CA LYS A 802 27.44 -61.66 11.64
C LYS A 802 28.88 -61.92 11.91
#